data_f3029763030538f38e374789a744b200
#
_entry.id   f3029763030538f38e374789a744b200
#
_cell.length_a   1.000
_cell.length_b   1.000
_cell.length_c   1.000
_cell.angle_alpha   90.00
_cell.angle_beta   90.00
_cell.angle_gamma   90.00
#
_symmetry.space_group_name_H-M   'P 1'
#
loop_
_entity.id
_entity.type
_entity.pdbx_description
1 polymer ?
#
loop_
_entity_poly.entity_id
_entity_poly.type
_entity_poly.pdbx_seq_one_letter_code
_entity_poly.pdbx_strand_id
1 'polypeptide(L)'
;MMSWMRILQTNLIFNAQTDEIDLGGMIVKNYGVNELRRMFLEFFESKEHLSMKSFSLVPHNDNSLLIINSGMAPLKPYFTGQEIPPRRRVTTCQKCVRTGDIENVGKTARHLTFFEMLGNFSFGDYFKREALNWSWEFLTKVVGLDPERLYPSIYCEDEEAYNIWVNEIGVPAEKITRFYRDPETGECDNFWEHGAGPCGPCSEIYYDRGVKYGCGKPDCKVGCDCDRFIEVWNNVFTQFDGDGKGHYEELAQKNIDTGMGLERLAVVVQDVDTVFDINTMKAIRDKVCEMAGVTYQEDEKKDVSIRLITDHIRSATFMISDGIMPTNEGRGYVLRRIIRRAARHGKMLGIAGTFMADFAKTVIEECRDGYPELEEKKDFIFKVLTQEEEKFSKTIDQGLAILSDMQEQMQAAGEKVLSGDNVFKLYDTYGFPVDLTCEILEEKGFSIDRAGFDTAMDKQRAKARGARKETNYMGADATVYESIDPAVTTAFVGYDTLETTSKVSVLTTESELVEALSDGEIGTVIVDETPFYATMGGQQGDHGRIVTASGEFVVEDTIKLLGGKVGHIGRMERGMIKVGDEVTLRVDKTLRTKICKNHSATHLLQKALREVLGSHVQQKGSYQDGERTRFDFSHFEAMTAGELADVERMVNEKIAENIAVQTQVMTMDEAKKTGAMALFDEKYGETVRVVSMGDFSKEFCGGTHVKNTADITTFKIVSESGIAAGVRRIEALTGDNVFAYYQQIEEELARAAKAAKTTPANLTEKIGHMMAEIKALQSENESLKSKAAKEALGDVMNQVAEVKGVKLLAASVDGVDMNGLRDLGDQLKAKLGEGVVVLASSMDGKVNLVAMATDEAMAKGAHAGNLIKGIAGLVGGGGGGRPNMAQAGGKNPEGIQQAIEQSKAVLEGQLRQN
;
A
#
# COMPACT_ATOMS: atom_id res chain seq x y z
N MET A 1 -40.53 36.79 23.65
CA MET A 1 -41.77 36.30 22.99
C MET A 1 -41.67 36.21 21.47
N MET A 2 -40.55 36.51 20.85
CA MET A 2 -40.33 36.32 19.39
C MET A 2 -39.37 35.14 19.02
N SER A 3 -38.86 34.43 20.00
CA SER A 3 -37.98 33.27 19.78
C SER A 3 -38.73 31.91 19.75
N TRP A 4 -39.96 31.84 20.25
CA TRP A 4 -40.77 30.62 20.32
C TRP A 4 -41.70 30.40 19.12
N MET A 5 -41.87 31.40 18.25
CA MET A 5 -42.73 31.28 17.03
C MET A 5 -41.98 30.83 15.78
N ARG A 6 -40.63 30.72 15.80
CA ARG A 6 -39.87 30.17 14.67
C ARG A 6 -39.67 28.64 14.69
N ILE A 7 -39.96 28.00 15.82
CA ILE A 7 -39.85 26.53 15.99
C ILE A 7 -41.14 25.80 15.54
N LEU A 8 -42.27 26.50 15.41
CA LEU A 8 -43.55 25.90 14.99
C LEU A 8 -43.89 26.07 13.49
N GLN A 9 -43.02 26.71 12.70
CA GLN A 9 -43.27 26.88 11.27
C GLN A 9 -42.35 26.07 10.34
N THR A 10 -41.42 25.27 10.88
CA THR A 10 -40.57 24.33 10.12
C THR A 10 -41.04 22.89 10.17
N ASN A 11 -42.18 22.61 10.76
CA ASN A 11 -42.76 21.27 10.89
C ASN A 11 -43.84 20.89 9.87
N LEU A 12 -43.80 21.53 8.70
CA LEU A 12 -44.71 21.14 7.60
C LEU A 12 -43.90 21.18 6.30
N ILE A 13 -43.32 20.08 5.94
CA ILE A 13 -43.00 19.52 4.62
C ILE A 13 -41.81 18.53 4.78
N PHE A 14 -42.12 17.34 5.27
CA PHE A 14 -41.41 16.11 4.86
C PHE A 14 -42.29 14.94 5.28
N ASN A 15 -43.08 14.42 4.34
CA ASN A 15 -43.70 13.09 4.45
C ASN A 15 -42.59 12.06 4.32
N ALA A 16 -41.94 11.69 5.43
CA ALA A 16 -41.27 10.40 5.54
C ALA A 16 -42.34 9.36 5.89
N GLN A 17 -42.52 8.35 5.07
CA GLN A 17 -43.29 7.14 5.41
C GLN A 17 -42.65 6.51 6.64
N THR A 18 -43.24 6.74 7.80
CA THR A 18 -43.00 5.93 9.00
C THR A 18 -43.82 4.68 8.89
N ASP A 19 -43.20 3.54 8.62
CA ASP A 19 -43.90 2.24 8.74
C ASP A 19 -44.18 2.00 10.22
N GLU A 20 -45.42 2.18 10.64
CA GLU A 20 -45.92 1.84 11.97
C GLU A 20 -46.20 0.33 12.01
N ILE A 21 -45.50 -0.43 12.84
CA ILE A 21 -45.78 -1.84 13.12
C ILE A 21 -46.58 -1.92 14.41
N ASP A 22 -47.87 -2.27 14.31
CA ASP A 22 -48.74 -2.49 15.46
C ASP A 22 -48.48 -3.91 16.02
N LEU A 23 -47.77 -4.00 17.11
CA LEU A 23 -47.63 -5.21 17.94
C LEU A 23 -48.38 -5.04 19.26
N GLY A 24 -49.71 -5.08 19.20
CA GLY A 24 -50.57 -5.23 20.40
C GLY A 24 -50.63 -4.02 21.33
N GLY A 25 -50.70 -2.79 20.78
CA GLY A 25 -50.98 -1.58 21.55
C GLY A 25 -49.78 -0.70 21.94
N MET A 26 -48.55 -1.06 21.59
CA MET A 26 -47.40 -0.16 21.60
C MET A 26 -46.97 0.14 20.17
N ILE A 27 -47.03 1.39 19.75
CA ILE A 27 -46.44 1.85 18.48
C ILE A 27 -44.92 1.89 18.64
N VAL A 28 -44.22 0.85 18.24
CA VAL A 28 -42.75 0.88 18.15
C VAL A 28 -42.41 1.63 16.87
N LYS A 29 -41.89 2.82 17.00
CA LYS A 29 -41.35 3.59 15.85
C LYS A 29 -40.09 2.92 15.36
N ASN A 30 -40.06 2.57 14.07
CA ASN A 30 -38.93 1.96 13.41
C ASN A 30 -37.97 3.06 12.97
N TYR A 31 -36.99 3.41 13.85
CA TYR A 31 -35.98 4.44 13.56
C TYR A 31 -34.85 3.89 12.69
N GLY A 32 -34.50 4.63 11.65
CA GLY A 32 -33.32 4.34 10.82
C GLY A 32 -32.00 4.66 11.53
N VAL A 33 -30.89 4.08 11.03
CA VAL A 33 -29.54 4.29 11.59
C VAL A 33 -29.17 5.77 11.67
N ASN A 34 -29.42 6.55 10.63
CA ASN A 34 -29.12 7.99 10.60
C ASN A 34 -29.96 8.78 11.61
N GLU A 35 -31.20 8.35 11.84
CA GLU A 35 -32.09 8.94 12.81
C GLU A 35 -31.64 8.63 14.24
N LEU A 36 -31.27 7.38 14.54
CA LEU A 36 -30.74 6.98 15.85
C LEU A 36 -29.45 7.73 16.19
N ARG A 37 -28.54 7.91 15.21
CA ARG A 37 -27.34 8.72 15.40
C ARG A 37 -27.67 10.16 15.81
N ARG A 38 -28.58 10.80 15.10
CA ARG A 38 -29.03 12.16 15.39
C ARG A 38 -29.69 12.25 16.75
N MET A 39 -30.61 11.33 17.07
CA MET A 39 -31.30 11.29 18.37
C MET A 39 -30.33 11.20 19.54
N PHE A 40 -29.27 10.38 19.41
CA PHE A 40 -28.25 10.25 20.45
C PHE A 40 -27.47 11.56 20.67
N LEU A 41 -26.99 12.16 19.60
CA LEU A 41 -26.23 13.40 19.69
C LEU A 41 -27.10 14.55 20.24
N GLU A 42 -28.31 14.73 19.74
CA GLU A 42 -29.26 15.75 20.23
C GLU A 42 -29.64 15.52 21.71
N PHE A 43 -29.83 14.26 22.14
CA PHE A 43 -30.10 13.94 23.54
C PHE A 43 -28.95 14.40 24.46
N PHE A 44 -27.70 14.07 24.11
CA PHE A 44 -26.56 14.48 24.90
C PHE A 44 -26.22 15.97 24.78
N GLU A 45 -26.51 16.62 23.66
CA GLU A 45 -26.47 18.09 23.58
C GLU A 45 -27.47 18.73 24.56
N SER A 46 -28.67 18.12 24.75
CA SER A 46 -29.63 18.57 25.76
C SER A 46 -29.15 18.40 27.21
N LYS A 47 -28.15 17.50 27.42
CA LYS A 47 -27.44 17.31 28.70
C LYS A 47 -26.12 18.11 28.76
N GLU A 48 -26.00 19.18 27.94
CA GLU A 48 -24.87 20.11 27.87
C GLU A 48 -23.55 19.51 27.34
N HIS A 49 -23.58 18.42 26.60
CA HIS A 49 -22.40 17.88 25.92
C HIS A 49 -22.11 18.69 24.66
N LEU A 50 -20.82 18.83 24.36
CA LEU A 50 -20.34 19.32 23.06
C LEU A 50 -20.36 18.15 22.07
N SER A 51 -21.20 18.23 21.05
CA SER A 51 -21.19 17.27 19.96
C SER A 51 -19.95 17.51 19.09
N MET A 52 -19.07 16.54 19.01
CA MET A 52 -17.85 16.57 18.18
C MET A 52 -18.03 15.68 16.96
N LYS A 53 -17.47 16.10 15.83
CA LYS A 53 -17.42 15.27 14.63
C LYS A 53 -16.58 14.01 14.90
N SER A 54 -16.88 12.93 14.18
CA SER A 54 -16.04 11.74 14.19
C SER A 54 -14.60 12.06 13.79
N PHE A 55 -13.66 11.57 14.58
CA PHE A 55 -12.24 11.64 14.25
C PHE A 55 -11.92 10.71 13.07
N SER A 56 -10.77 10.93 12.44
CA SER A 56 -10.25 10.04 11.41
C SER A 56 -9.98 8.64 11.98
N LEU A 57 -10.15 7.61 11.15
CA LEU A 57 -9.71 6.24 11.46
C LEU A 57 -8.19 6.12 11.62
N VAL A 58 -7.43 7.10 11.11
CA VAL A 58 -5.98 7.18 11.30
C VAL A 58 -5.70 7.82 12.65
N PRO A 59 -5.10 7.08 13.61
CA PRO A 59 -4.75 7.64 14.91
C PRO A 59 -3.78 8.83 14.78
N HIS A 60 -4.01 9.87 15.57
CA HIS A 60 -3.08 10.98 15.74
C HIS A 60 -2.35 10.82 17.08
N ASN A 61 -1.03 10.88 17.08
CA ASN A 61 -0.17 10.80 18.27
C ASN A 61 -0.33 9.56 19.14
N ASP A 62 -0.87 8.46 18.61
CA ASP A 62 -0.97 7.17 19.31
C ASP A 62 -0.40 6.03 18.46
N ASN A 63 0.83 5.60 18.80
CA ASN A 63 1.52 4.49 18.12
C ASN A 63 1.09 3.11 18.61
N SER A 64 0.30 3.06 19.68
CA SER A 64 -0.21 1.80 20.20
C SER A 64 -1.35 1.24 19.33
N LEU A 65 -2.02 2.09 18.54
CA LEU A 65 -3.13 1.74 17.69
C LEU A 65 -2.79 1.84 16.20
N LEU A 66 -3.09 0.78 15.47
CA LEU A 66 -2.97 0.77 14.01
C LEU A 66 -4.09 1.59 13.35
N ILE A 67 -5.32 1.41 13.80
CA ILE A 67 -6.54 2.08 13.33
C ILE A 67 -7.42 2.36 14.56
N ILE A 68 -8.16 3.44 14.58
CA ILE A 68 -9.10 3.76 15.67
C ILE A 68 -10.16 2.65 15.80
N ASN A 69 -10.26 2.07 16.99
CA ASN A 69 -11.11 0.91 17.29
C ASN A 69 -12.16 1.15 18.40
N SER A 70 -12.17 2.35 18.99
CA SER A 70 -13.12 2.74 20.04
C SER A 70 -13.39 4.24 20.06
N GLY A 71 -14.48 4.66 20.69
CA GLY A 71 -14.85 6.07 20.83
C GLY A 71 -13.88 6.87 21.69
N MET A 72 -13.28 6.24 22.69
CA MET A 72 -12.34 6.87 23.63
C MET A 72 -10.95 7.08 23.01
N ALA A 73 -10.53 6.23 22.08
CA ALA A 73 -9.16 6.24 21.56
C ALA A 73 -8.66 7.63 21.13
N PRO A 74 -9.41 8.42 20.33
CA PRO A 74 -8.96 9.77 19.95
C PRO A 74 -9.06 10.79 21.09
N LEU A 75 -9.74 10.48 22.19
CA LEU A 75 -9.94 11.37 23.36
C LEU A 75 -9.00 11.04 24.54
N LYS A 76 -8.15 10.02 24.41
CA LYS A 76 -7.24 9.54 25.46
C LYS A 76 -6.43 10.64 26.15
N PRO A 77 -5.89 11.67 25.45
CA PRO A 77 -5.17 12.76 26.10
C PRO A 77 -5.99 13.55 27.11
N TYR A 78 -7.32 13.63 26.93
CA TYR A 78 -8.22 14.31 27.87
C TYR A 78 -8.46 13.48 29.14
N PHE A 79 -8.48 12.16 29.03
CA PHE A 79 -8.60 11.25 30.17
C PHE A 79 -7.37 11.25 31.06
N THR A 80 -6.18 11.37 30.46
CA THR A 80 -4.90 11.42 31.18
C THR A 80 -4.52 12.81 31.66
N GLY A 81 -5.28 13.86 31.30
CA GLY A 81 -4.97 15.25 31.64
C GLY A 81 -3.79 15.83 30.85
N GLN A 82 -3.31 15.14 29.81
CA GLN A 82 -2.26 15.64 28.90
C GLN A 82 -2.73 16.85 28.08
N GLU A 83 -4.02 16.86 27.74
CA GLU A 83 -4.66 17.95 27.02
C GLU A 83 -5.93 18.41 27.78
N ILE A 84 -6.27 19.69 27.64
CA ILE A 84 -7.53 20.24 28.19
C ILE A 84 -8.64 19.99 27.17
N PRO A 85 -9.73 19.31 27.55
CA PRO A 85 -10.84 19.08 26.62
C PRO A 85 -11.53 20.40 26.26
N PRO A 86 -12.09 20.52 25.02
CA PRO A 86 -12.81 21.75 24.61
C PRO A 86 -14.05 22.03 25.47
N ARG A 87 -14.59 20.99 26.08
CA ARG A 87 -15.64 21.02 27.10
C ARG A 87 -15.50 19.75 27.96
N ARG A 88 -15.86 19.83 29.27
CA ARG A 88 -15.79 18.66 30.15
C ARG A 88 -16.81 17.57 29.82
N ARG A 89 -17.86 17.90 29.07
CA ARG A 89 -18.87 16.96 28.54
C ARG A 89 -18.77 16.95 27.03
N VAL A 90 -18.50 15.79 26.45
CA VAL A 90 -18.38 15.61 24.99
C VAL A 90 -19.24 14.43 24.56
N THR A 91 -19.83 14.50 23.39
CA THR A 91 -20.52 13.37 22.74
C THR A 91 -20.04 13.22 21.30
N THR A 92 -19.92 11.98 20.84
CA THR A 92 -19.48 11.67 19.47
C THR A 92 -20.22 10.48 18.90
N CYS A 93 -20.29 10.38 17.58
CA CYS A 93 -20.49 9.13 16.86
C CYS A 93 -19.19 8.80 16.12
N GLN A 94 -18.34 7.95 16.71
CA GLN A 94 -16.99 7.68 16.24
C GLN A 94 -16.94 6.50 15.28
N LYS A 95 -16.32 6.69 14.12
CA LYS A 95 -15.93 5.63 13.18
C LYS A 95 -14.90 4.72 13.83
N CYS A 96 -15.15 3.41 13.80
CA CYS A 96 -14.27 2.41 14.40
C CYS A 96 -14.01 1.25 13.43
N VAL A 97 -12.81 0.69 13.46
CA VAL A 97 -12.44 -0.53 12.74
C VAL A 97 -11.78 -1.52 13.70
N ARG A 98 -12.33 -2.73 13.80
CA ARG A 98 -11.78 -3.84 14.58
C ARG A 98 -11.28 -4.93 13.65
N THR A 99 -9.95 -5.11 13.62
CA THR A 99 -9.30 -6.08 12.72
C THR A 99 -9.40 -7.51 13.20
N GLY A 100 -9.55 -7.74 14.51
CA GLY A 100 -9.74 -9.07 15.12
C GLY A 100 -11.05 -9.73 14.70
N ASP A 101 -12.07 -8.95 14.35
CA ASP A 101 -13.41 -9.47 14.02
C ASP A 101 -13.55 -9.86 12.53
N ILE A 102 -12.58 -9.56 11.67
CA ILE A 102 -12.64 -9.80 10.21
C ILE A 102 -13.00 -11.24 9.86
N GLU A 103 -12.48 -12.22 10.61
CA GLU A 103 -12.74 -13.65 10.37
C GLU A 103 -14.14 -14.11 10.76
N ASN A 104 -14.82 -13.36 11.64
CA ASN A 104 -16.17 -13.64 12.13
C ASN A 104 -17.24 -12.95 11.28
N VAL A 105 -16.85 -11.99 10.45
CA VAL A 105 -17.77 -11.27 9.55
C VAL A 105 -18.47 -12.24 8.59
N GLY A 106 -19.78 -12.08 8.49
CA GLY A 106 -20.63 -12.93 7.65
C GLY A 106 -21.03 -14.27 8.27
N LYS A 107 -20.27 -14.76 9.28
CA LYS A 107 -20.53 -16.02 9.99
C LYS A 107 -21.39 -15.85 11.23
N THR A 108 -21.38 -14.68 11.82
CA THR A 108 -22.17 -14.33 13.03
C THR A 108 -23.18 -13.22 12.73
N ALA A 109 -24.17 -13.04 13.59
CA ALA A 109 -25.21 -12.04 13.42
C ALA A 109 -24.79 -10.62 13.81
N ARG A 110 -23.65 -10.44 14.50
CA ARG A 110 -23.30 -9.20 15.22
C ARG A 110 -21.92 -8.62 14.92
N HIS A 111 -21.01 -9.34 14.21
CA HIS A 111 -19.65 -8.86 13.95
C HIS A 111 -19.56 -8.07 12.65
N LEU A 112 -18.92 -6.91 12.75
CA LEU A 112 -18.61 -6.00 11.64
C LEU A 112 -17.14 -5.58 11.74
N THR A 113 -16.48 -5.40 10.59
CA THR A 113 -15.14 -4.81 10.53
C THR A 113 -15.18 -3.31 10.84
N PHE A 114 -16.07 -2.58 10.19
CA PHE A 114 -16.35 -1.16 10.44
C PHE A 114 -17.70 -1.03 11.16
N PHE A 115 -17.73 -0.23 12.21
CA PHE A 115 -18.96 0.12 12.94
C PHE A 115 -18.87 1.54 13.49
N GLU A 116 -20.02 2.06 13.88
CA GLU A 116 -20.14 3.37 14.49
C GLU A 116 -20.36 3.24 16.00
N MET A 117 -19.52 3.90 16.80
CA MET A 117 -19.62 3.90 18.24
C MET A 117 -20.15 5.24 18.73
N LEU A 118 -21.37 5.23 19.26
CA LEU A 118 -21.97 6.35 19.97
C LEU A 118 -21.36 6.43 21.37
N GLY A 119 -20.87 7.59 21.76
CA GLY A 119 -20.24 7.79 23.05
C GLY A 119 -20.56 9.14 23.69
N ASN A 120 -20.75 9.13 25.01
CA ASN A 120 -20.79 10.33 25.84
C ASN A 120 -19.69 10.23 26.89
N PHE A 121 -18.97 11.33 27.07
CA PHE A 121 -17.75 11.39 27.83
C PHE A 121 -17.82 12.50 28.87
N SER A 122 -17.28 12.22 30.07
CA SER A 122 -17.11 13.20 31.15
C SER A 122 -15.65 13.26 31.57
N PHE A 123 -15.10 14.44 31.58
CA PHE A 123 -13.74 14.72 32.03
C PHE A 123 -13.80 15.45 33.38
N GLY A 124 -14.03 14.67 34.47
CA GLY A 124 -14.14 15.20 35.84
C GLY A 124 -15.34 16.09 36.10
N ASP A 125 -16.47 15.88 35.41
CA ASP A 125 -17.69 16.66 35.62
C ASP A 125 -18.76 15.76 36.28
N TYR A 126 -19.37 14.82 35.55
CA TYR A 126 -20.32 13.86 36.11
C TYR A 126 -19.72 12.45 36.15
N PHE A 127 -20.37 11.55 36.93
CA PHE A 127 -19.88 10.20 37.11
C PHE A 127 -21.01 9.16 36.99
N LYS A 128 -20.94 8.03 37.70
CA LYS A 128 -21.82 6.85 37.56
C LYS A 128 -23.30 7.20 37.57
N ARG A 129 -23.75 8.06 38.53
CA ARG A 129 -25.17 8.35 38.70
C ARG A 129 -25.80 8.95 37.46
N GLU A 130 -25.23 10.00 36.93
CA GLU A 130 -25.71 10.67 35.75
C GLU A 130 -25.58 9.74 34.52
N ALA A 131 -24.43 9.06 34.34
CA ALA A 131 -24.20 8.17 33.22
C ALA A 131 -25.26 7.07 33.13
N LEU A 132 -25.52 6.36 34.22
CA LEU A 132 -26.49 5.26 34.24
C LEU A 132 -27.94 5.76 34.08
N ASN A 133 -28.32 6.87 34.74
CA ASN A 133 -29.65 7.47 34.59
C ASN A 133 -29.88 7.95 33.14
N TRP A 134 -28.91 8.61 32.50
CA TRP A 134 -29.07 9.08 31.12
C TRP A 134 -29.08 7.93 30.12
N SER A 135 -28.28 6.89 30.33
CA SER A 135 -28.32 5.69 29.48
C SER A 135 -29.71 5.03 29.53
N TRP A 136 -30.29 4.88 30.73
CA TRP A 136 -31.62 4.33 30.90
C TRP A 136 -32.70 5.25 30.33
N GLU A 137 -32.59 6.56 30.55
CA GLU A 137 -33.51 7.57 30.00
C GLU A 137 -33.51 7.53 28.46
N PHE A 138 -32.35 7.47 27.86
CA PHE A 138 -32.20 7.43 26.40
C PHE A 138 -32.87 6.18 25.83
N LEU A 139 -32.50 4.99 26.33
CA LEU A 139 -33.04 3.74 25.82
C LEU A 139 -34.57 3.60 26.03
N THR A 140 -35.09 3.99 27.21
CA THR A 140 -36.48 3.71 27.55
C THR A 140 -37.43 4.85 27.16
N LYS A 141 -36.99 6.12 27.23
CA LYS A 141 -37.88 7.28 26.98
C LYS A 141 -37.66 7.92 25.61
N VAL A 142 -36.44 7.93 25.11
CA VAL A 142 -36.11 8.57 23.82
C VAL A 142 -36.29 7.55 22.69
N VAL A 143 -35.62 6.41 22.80
CA VAL A 143 -35.72 5.32 21.81
C VAL A 143 -37.01 4.52 21.99
N GLY A 144 -37.48 4.34 23.24
CA GLY A 144 -38.72 3.66 23.55
C GLY A 144 -38.61 2.13 23.66
N LEU A 145 -37.43 1.63 24.01
CA LEU A 145 -37.24 0.20 24.28
C LEU A 145 -37.99 -0.23 25.54
N ASP A 146 -38.53 -1.44 25.51
CA ASP A 146 -39.23 -2.04 26.65
C ASP A 146 -38.29 -2.28 27.84
N PRO A 147 -38.48 -1.60 28.98
CA PRO A 147 -37.66 -1.78 30.18
C PRO A 147 -37.63 -3.24 30.69
N GLU A 148 -38.72 -4.01 30.43
CA GLU A 148 -38.76 -5.41 30.81
C GLU A 148 -37.77 -6.31 30.07
N ARG A 149 -37.28 -5.86 28.93
CA ARG A 149 -36.30 -6.57 28.11
C ARG A 149 -34.86 -6.07 28.30
N LEU A 150 -34.64 -5.09 29.19
CA LEU A 150 -33.30 -4.54 29.49
C LEU A 150 -32.74 -5.20 30.77
N TYR A 151 -31.50 -5.67 30.66
CA TYR A 151 -30.76 -6.38 31.69
C TYR A 151 -29.37 -5.75 31.90
N PRO A 152 -29.22 -4.90 32.96
CA PRO A 152 -27.90 -4.35 33.29
C PRO A 152 -26.96 -5.41 33.87
N SER A 153 -25.67 -5.21 33.63
CA SER A 153 -24.60 -5.94 34.30
C SER A 153 -23.66 -4.97 35.05
N ILE A 154 -22.96 -5.48 36.03
CA ILE A 154 -21.98 -4.71 36.82
C ILE A 154 -20.75 -5.55 37.14
N TYR A 155 -19.61 -4.88 37.39
CA TYR A 155 -18.49 -5.51 38.07
C TYR A 155 -18.89 -5.94 39.48
N CYS A 156 -18.52 -7.15 39.91
CA CYS A 156 -19.02 -7.77 41.14
C CYS A 156 -18.81 -6.95 42.42
N GLU A 157 -17.80 -6.10 42.49
CA GLU A 157 -17.47 -5.24 43.63
C GLU A 157 -18.05 -3.82 43.52
N ASP A 158 -18.73 -3.46 42.41
CA ASP A 158 -19.26 -2.12 42.18
C ASP A 158 -20.67 -1.96 42.83
N GLU A 159 -20.68 -1.85 44.17
CA GLU A 159 -21.90 -1.66 44.92
C GLU A 159 -22.57 -0.29 44.67
N GLU A 160 -21.81 0.73 44.24
CA GLU A 160 -22.34 2.04 43.86
C GLU A 160 -23.23 1.92 42.62
N ALA A 161 -22.73 1.28 41.56
CA ALA A 161 -23.51 1.04 40.35
C ALA A 161 -24.74 0.16 40.65
N TYR A 162 -24.60 -0.89 41.48
CA TYR A 162 -25.74 -1.72 41.91
C TYR A 162 -26.82 -0.88 42.59
N ASN A 163 -26.46 -0.03 43.56
CA ASN A 163 -27.41 0.81 44.27
C ASN A 163 -28.11 1.82 43.34
N ILE A 164 -27.41 2.40 42.38
CA ILE A 164 -28.01 3.30 41.37
C ILE A 164 -29.07 2.52 40.56
N TRP A 165 -28.72 1.35 40.02
CA TRP A 165 -29.67 0.53 39.24
C TRP A 165 -30.91 0.15 40.02
N VAL A 166 -30.73 -0.39 41.23
CA VAL A 166 -31.86 -0.96 42.00
C VAL A 166 -32.65 0.11 42.73
N ASN A 167 -31.98 1.04 43.43
CA ASN A 167 -32.65 1.96 44.35
C ASN A 167 -33.02 3.31 43.72
N GLU A 168 -32.29 3.76 42.71
CA GLU A 168 -32.59 5.05 42.06
C GLU A 168 -33.37 4.87 40.74
N ILE A 169 -32.90 3.99 39.87
CA ILE A 169 -33.54 3.73 38.56
C ILE A 169 -34.73 2.77 38.73
N GLY A 170 -34.68 1.86 39.71
CA GLY A 170 -35.77 0.94 40.02
C GLY A 170 -35.76 -0.35 39.22
N VAL A 171 -34.59 -0.75 38.68
CA VAL A 171 -34.46 -2.05 37.99
C VAL A 171 -34.53 -3.17 39.01
N PRO A 172 -35.37 -4.22 38.80
CA PRO A 172 -35.44 -5.37 39.68
C PRO A 172 -34.06 -6.03 39.91
N ALA A 173 -33.71 -6.32 41.16
CA ALA A 173 -32.41 -6.86 41.54
C ALA A 173 -32.07 -8.17 40.81
N GLU A 174 -33.08 -9.00 40.47
CA GLU A 174 -32.93 -10.26 39.74
C GLU A 174 -32.55 -10.06 38.25
N LYS A 175 -32.69 -8.84 37.72
CA LYS A 175 -32.24 -8.49 36.37
C LYS A 175 -30.80 -8.02 36.32
N ILE A 176 -30.15 -7.76 37.47
CA ILE A 176 -28.77 -7.30 37.52
C ILE A 176 -27.82 -8.49 37.51
N THR A 177 -26.95 -8.57 36.48
CA THR A 177 -25.93 -9.61 36.40
C THR A 177 -24.61 -9.09 36.97
N ARG A 178 -24.00 -9.84 37.91
CA ARG A 178 -22.67 -9.53 38.45
C ARG A 178 -21.63 -10.39 37.74
N PHE A 179 -20.61 -9.75 37.11
CA PHE A 179 -19.48 -10.44 36.52
C PHE A 179 -18.29 -10.43 37.44
N TYR A 180 -17.59 -11.56 37.51
CA TYR A 180 -16.45 -11.79 38.36
C TYR A 180 -15.21 -11.96 37.49
N ARG A 181 -14.04 -11.64 38.02
CA ARG A 181 -12.78 -11.92 37.33
C ARG A 181 -12.61 -13.44 37.16
N ASP A 182 -12.17 -13.83 35.96
CA ASP A 182 -11.81 -15.21 35.68
C ASP A 182 -10.60 -15.59 36.55
N PRO A 183 -10.63 -16.69 37.31
CA PRO A 183 -9.55 -17.07 38.20
C PRO A 183 -8.24 -17.46 37.52
N GLU A 184 -8.30 -17.87 36.25
CA GLU A 184 -7.14 -18.33 35.46
C GLU A 184 -6.51 -17.19 34.67
N THR A 185 -7.34 -16.35 34.04
CA THR A 185 -6.87 -15.27 33.17
C THR A 185 -6.80 -13.92 33.89
N GLY A 186 -7.56 -13.72 34.95
CA GLY A 186 -7.74 -12.45 35.65
C GLY A 186 -8.66 -11.47 34.92
N GLU A 187 -9.16 -11.81 33.73
CA GLU A 187 -10.04 -10.96 32.92
C GLU A 187 -11.46 -10.90 33.50
N CYS A 188 -12.17 -9.80 33.21
CA CYS A 188 -13.58 -9.63 33.60
C CYS A 188 -14.30 -8.75 32.59
N ASP A 189 -15.44 -9.21 32.07
CA ASP A 189 -16.23 -8.47 31.08
C ASP A 189 -16.66 -7.06 31.57
N ASN A 190 -16.93 -6.92 32.89
CA ASN A 190 -17.31 -5.64 33.47
C ASN A 190 -16.18 -4.89 34.18
N PHE A 191 -14.92 -5.13 33.78
CA PHE A 191 -13.79 -4.31 34.16
C PHE A 191 -12.98 -3.99 32.91
N TRP A 192 -13.05 -2.74 32.45
CA TRP A 192 -12.40 -2.35 31.22
C TRP A 192 -10.95 -1.93 31.48
N GLU A 193 -10.02 -2.62 30.85
CA GLU A 193 -8.59 -2.33 30.85
C GLU A 193 -7.96 -2.73 29.49
N HIS A 194 -6.97 -1.97 29.03
CA HIS A 194 -6.24 -2.27 27.79
C HIS A 194 -4.77 -1.87 27.94
N GLY A 195 -3.96 -2.80 28.45
CA GLY A 195 -2.56 -2.52 28.78
C GLY A 195 -2.42 -1.52 29.92
N ALA A 196 -1.38 -0.67 29.86
CA ALA A 196 -1.20 0.42 30.82
C ALA A 196 -2.03 1.65 30.44
N GLY A 197 -2.62 2.30 31.45
CA GLY A 197 -3.37 3.55 31.29
C GLY A 197 -4.73 3.56 31.99
N PRO A 198 -5.59 4.56 31.67
CA PRO A 198 -6.88 4.75 32.31
C PRO A 198 -7.78 3.51 32.17
N CYS A 199 -8.32 3.02 33.29
CA CYS A 199 -9.13 1.84 33.37
C CYS A 199 -10.17 1.92 34.51
N GLY A 200 -11.07 0.95 34.60
CA GLY A 200 -12.03 0.87 35.70
C GLY A 200 -13.18 -0.09 35.49
N PRO A 201 -14.03 -0.26 36.51
CA PRO A 201 -15.24 -1.07 36.38
C PRO A 201 -16.19 -0.46 35.34
N CYS A 202 -17.03 -1.30 34.76
CA CYS A 202 -18.06 -0.85 33.83
C CYS A 202 -19.41 -1.50 34.13
N SER A 203 -20.45 -0.94 33.57
CA SER A 203 -21.81 -1.45 33.61
C SER A 203 -22.36 -1.48 32.19
N GLU A 204 -22.73 -2.68 31.74
CA GLU A 204 -23.29 -2.88 30.41
C GLU A 204 -24.80 -3.04 30.48
N ILE A 205 -25.50 -2.67 29.44
CA ILE A 205 -26.94 -2.86 29.29
C ILE A 205 -27.18 -3.82 28.14
N TYR A 206 -27.75 -4.96 28.45
CA TYR A 206 -28.13 -5.99 27.49
C TYR A 206 -29.62 -5.91 27.17
N TYR A 207 -29.98 -6.27 25.95
CA TYR A 207 -31.36 -6.38 25.50
C TYR A 207 -31.72 -7.84 25.21
N ASP A 208 -32.79 -8.39 25.85
CA ASP A 208 -33.27 -9.73 25.55
C ASP A 208 -34.12 -9.73 24.26
N ARG A 209 -33.56 -10.25 23.19
CA ARG A 209 -34.22 -10.41 21.89
C ARG A 209 -35.26 -11.54 21.85
N GLY A 210 -35.33 -12.32 22.92
CA GLY A 210 -36.24 -13.43 23.06
C GLY A 210 -35.62 -14.80 22.78
N VAL A 211 -36.35 -15.83 23.20
CA VAL A 211 -35.89 -17.23 23.24
C VAL A 211 -35.50 -17.77 21.85
N LYS A 212 -36.10 -17.25 20.79
CA LYS A 212 -35.79 -17.67 19.39
C LYS A 212 -34.31 -17.46 19.02
N TYR A 213 -33.63 -16.50 19.66
CA TYR A 213 -32.22 -16.22 19.45
C TYR A 213 -31.28 -16.89 20.45
N GLY A 214 -31.84 -17.66 21.41
CA GLY A 214 -31.10 -18.33 22.46
C GLY A 214 -30.38 -19.59 21.98
N CYS A 215 -29.38 -20.02 22.74
CA CYS A 215 -28.63 -21.27 22.49
C CYS A 215 -29.41 -22.56 22.80
N GLY A 216 -30.70 -22.46 23.24
CA GLY A 216 -31.52 -23.60 23.63
C GLY A 216 -31.18 -24.26 24.98
N LYS A 217 -30.17 -23.76 25.69
CA LYS A 217 -29.80 -24.26 27.03
C LYS A 217 -30.73 -23.70 28.11
N PRO A 218 -31.03 -24.45 29.15
CA PRO A 218 -31.90 -23.98 30.24
C PRO A 218 -31.30 -22.82 31.04
N ASP A 219 -30.00 -22.70 31.07
CA ASP A 219 -29.21 -21.69 31.78
C ASP A 219 -28.80 -20.48 30.92
N CYS A 220 -29.48 -20.30 29.79
CA CYS A 220 -29.24 -19.16 28.90
C CYS A 220 -29.57 -17.84 29.63
N LYS A 221 -28.52 -17.02 29.84
CA LYS A 221 -28.57 -15.76 30.60
C LYS A 221 -27.62 -14.70 29.98
N VAL A 222 -27.60 -13.51 30.55
CA VAL A 222 -26.62 -12.47 30.21
C VAL A 222 -25.18 -13.03 30.39
N GLY A 223 -24.32 -12.77 29.43
CA GLY A 223 -22.97 -13.36 29.32
C GLY A 223 -22.93 -14.70 28.56
N CYS A 224 -24.07 -15.19 28.03
CA CYS A 224 -24.09 -16.31 27.12
C CYS A 224 -23.66 -15.87 25.71
N ASP A 225 -22.85 -16.67 25.07
CA ASP A 225 -22.26 -16.37 23.72
C ASP A 225 -23.28 -16.49 22.57
N CYS A 226 -24.56 -16.60 22.88
CA CYS A 226 -25.65 -16.61 21.90
C CYS A 226 -26.19 -15.20 21.62
N ASP A 227 -27.00 -15.08 20.56
CA ASP A 227 -27.55 -13.80 20.10
C ASP A 227 -28.85 -13.35 20.86
N ARG A 228 -29.22 -14.03 21.95
CA ARG A 228 -30.42 -13.67 22.74
C ARG A 228 -30.22 -12.38 23.52
N PHE A 229 -29.17 -12.32 24.35
CA PHE A 229 -28.85 -11.14 25.13
C PHE A 229 -27.76 -10.36 24.40
N ILE A 230 -28.14 -9.34 23.63
CA ILE A 230 -27.22 -8.50 22.91
C ILE A 230 -26.81 -7.29 23.78
N GLU A 231 -25.50 -7.10 23.97
CA GLU A 231 -24.97 -5.89 24.60
C GLU A 231 -25.26 -4.70 23.69
N VAL A 232 -26.00 -3.72 24.17
CA VAL A 232 -26.32 -2.49 23.43
C VAL A 232 -25.49 -1.30 23.89
N TRP A 233 -25.13 -1.21 25.18
CA TRP A 233 -24.40 -0.07 25.73
C TRP A 233 -23.43 -0.47 26.83
N ASN A 234 -22.19 0.01 26.78
CA ASN A 234 -21.21 -0.14 27.86
C ASN A 234 -20.91 1.24 28.48
N ASN A 235 -21.04 1.37 29.79
CA ASN A 235 -20.71 2.55 30.58
C ASN A 235 -19.45 2.24 31.40
N VAL A 236 -18.29 2.76 31.01
CA VAL A 236 -17.01 2.58 31.69
C VAL A 236 -16.76 3.73 32.67
N PHE A 237 -16.43 3.38 33.89
CA PHE A 237 -16.15 4.30 34.99
C PHE A 237 -14.64 4.39 35.18
N THR A 238 -14.00 5.21 34.34
CA THR A 238 -12.56 5.39 34.35
C THR A 238 -12.12 6.12 35.60
N GLN A 239 -11.67 5.38 36.59
CA GLN A 239 -11.29 5.89 37.91
C GLN A 239 -9.89 5.47 38.35
N PHE A 240 -9.23 4.58 37.60
CA PHE A 240 -7.91 4.07 37.88
C PHE A 240 -6.95 4.29 36.70
N ASP A 241 -5.66 4.39 37.02
CA ASP A 241 -4.55 4.26 36.09
C ASP A 241 -3.85 2.91 36.34
N GLY A 242 -3.93 2.01 35.40
CA GLY A 242 -3.41 0.66 35.49
C GLY A 242 -1.99 0.55 34.90
N ASP A 243 -1.11 -0.24 35.52
CA ASP A 243 0.24 -0.49 35.01
C ASP A 243 0.30 -1.63 33.96
N GLY A 244 -0.87 -2.22 33.63
CA GLY A 244 -0.99 -3.38 32.75
C GLY A 244 -0.50 -4.70 33.37
N LYS A 245 -0.24 -4.72 34.70
CA LYS A 245 0.21 -5.89 35.47
C LYS A 245 -0.68 -6.19 36.68
N GLY A 246 -1.86 -5.58 36.72
CA GLY A 246 -2.83 -5.77 37.78
C GLY A 246 -2.69 -4.82 38.97
N HIS A 247 -1.86 -3.77 38.88
CA HIS A 247 -1.83 -2.71 39.88
C HIS A 247 -2.57 -1.48 39.34
N TYR A 248 -3.41 -0.89 40.22
CA TYR A 248 -4.28 0.22 39.88
C TYR A 248 -4.08 1.34 40.90
N GLU A 249 -3.78 2.55 40.41
CA GLU A 249 -3.75 3.78 41.20
C GLU A 249 -4.99 4.61 40.90
N GLU A 250 -5.60 5.26 41.91
CA GLU A 250 -6.75 6.13 41.65
C GLU A 250 -6.35 7.35 40.84
N LEU A 251 -7.09 7.61 39.77
CA LEU A 251 -6.94 8.84 38.99
C LEU A 251 -7.36 10.05 39.86
N ALA A 252 -6.61 11.14 39.74
CA ALA A 252 -6.97 12.41 40.37
C ALA A 252 -8.32 12.95 39.89
N GLN A 253 -8.74 12.55 38.69
CA GLN A 253 -9.99 12.93 38.05
C GLN A 253 -10.73 11.65 37.62
N LYS A 254 -11.96 11.49 38.13
CA LYS A 254 -12.86 10.40 37.69
C LYS A 254 -13.55 10.79 36.39
N ASN A 255 -13.55 9.89 35.41
CA ASN A 255 -14.08 10.15 34.09
C ASN A 255 -15.14 9.12 33.70
N ILE A 256 -15.97 9.49 32.75
CA ILE A 256 -16.93 8.58 32.08
C ILE A 256 -16.50 8.40 30.65
N ASP A 257 -16.41 7.15 30.25
CA ASP A 257 -16.29 6.67 28.88
C ASP A 257 -17.47 5.76 28.57
N THR A 258 -18.22 6.03 27.52
CA THR A 258 -19.30 5.13 27.14
C THR A 258 -19.18 4.73 25.66
N GLY A 259 -19.62 3.50 25.38
CA GLY A 259 -19.65 2.99 24.02
C GLY A 259 -20.93 2.23 23.73
N MET A 260 -21.70 2.71 22.76
CA MET A 260 -22.89 2.03 22.23
C MET A 260 -22.72 1.81 20.73
N GLY A 261 -22.76 0.55 20.29
CA GLY A 261 -22.71 0.23 18.87
C GLY A 261 -24.00 0.67 18.19
N LEU A 262 -23.90 1.64 17.26
CA LEU A 262 -25.08 2.16 16.56
C LEU A 262 -25.80 1.05 15.77
N GLU A 263 -25.07 0.17 15.12
CA GLU A 263 -25.63 -0.95 14.37
C GLU A 263 -26.32 -1.96 15.28
N ARG A 264 -25.77 -2.24 16.46
CA ARG A 264 -26.40 -3.12 17.46
C ARG A 264 -27.69 -2.51 18.02
N LEU A 265 -27.70 -1.20 18.29
CA LEU A 265 -28.91 -0.49 18.67
C LEU A 265 -29.98 -0.57 17.56
N ALA A 266 -29.56 -0.37 16.31
CA ALA A 266 -30.45 -0.45 15.16
C ALA A 266 -31.08 -1.85 14.99
N VAL A 267 -30.32 -2.93 15.23
CA VAL A 267 -30.84 -4.32 15.21
C VAL A 267 -31.98 -4.47 16.19
N VAL A 268 -31.80 -3.93 17.40
CA VAL A 268 -32.83 -4.01 18.45
C VAL A 268 -34.06 -3.18 18.12
N VAL A 269 -33.86 -1.94 17.64
CA VAL A 269 -34.94 -0.99 17.33
C VAL A 269 -35.75 -1.40 16.10
N GLN A 270 -35.05 -1.93 15.08
CA GLN A 270 -35.69 -2.39 13.84
C GLN A 270 -36.21 -3.84 13.93
N ASP A 271 -36.00 -4.52 15.07
CA ASP A 271 -36.35 -5.92 15.33
C ASP A 271 -35.98 -6.89 14.20
N VAL A 272 -34.72 -6.74 13.71
CA VAL A 272 -34.15 -7.55 12.62
C VAL A 272 -33.21 -8.63 13.14
N ASP A 273 -32.95 -9.67 12.34
CA ASP A 273 -32.21 -10.84 12.79
C ASP A 273 -30.70 -10.57 12.92
N THR A 274 -30.14 -9.80 12.03
CA THR A 274 -28.67 -9.53 12.00
C THR A 274 -28.35 -8.06 11.73
N VAL A 275 -27.12 -7.65 12.00
CA VAL A 275 -26.60 -6.31 11.62
C VAL A 275 -26.66 -6.05 10.12
N PHE A 276 -26.74 -7.09 9.28
CA PHE A 276 -26.85 -6.98 7.83
C PHE A 276 -28.30 -6.73 7.35
N ASP A 277 -29.27 -6.77 8.25
CA ASP A 277 -30.68 -6.56 7.96
C ASP A 277 -31.16 -5.16 8.36
N ILE A 278 -30.34 -4.36 9.08
CA ILE A 278 -30.67 -2.96 9.38
C ILE A 278 -30.70 -2.12 8.09
N ASN A 279 -31.50 -1.08 8.06
CA ASN A 279 -31.86 -0.34 6.85
C ASN A 279 -30.63 0.04 5.97
N THR A 280 -29.57 0.61 6.51
CA THR A 280 -28.37 1.02 5.75
C THR A 280 -27.58 -0.17 5.21
N MET A 281 -27.40 -1.23 6.01
CA MET A 281 -26.69 -2.44 5.58
C MET A 281 -27.52 -3.25 4.59
N LYS A 282 -28.83 -3.29 4.79
CA LYS A 282 -29.77 -3.95 3.88
C LYS A 282 -29.71 -3.36 2.48
N ALA A 283 -29.63 -2.03 2.34
CA ALA A 283 -29.53 -1.38 1.03
C ALA A 283 -28.27 -1.85 0.27
N ILE A 284 -27.13 -1.94 0.97
CA ILE A 284 -25.85 -2.42 0.37
C ILE A 284 -25.97 -3.90 0.03
N ARG A 285 -26.48 -4.72 0.94
CA ARG A 285 -26.70 -6.16 0.76
C ARG A 285 -27.61 -6.47 -0.43
N ASP A 286 -28.72 -5.76 -0.53
CA ASP A 286 -29.69 -5.95 -1.62
C ASP A 286 -29.06 -5.56 -2.97
N LYS A 287 -28.17 -4.55 -2.99
CA LYS A 287 -27.38 -4.21 -4.18
C LYS A 287 -26.40 -5.33 -4.58
N VAL A 288 -25.77 -5.99 -3.60
CA VAL A 288 -24.91 -7.16 -3.85
C VAL A 288 -25.74 -8.29 -4.45
N CYS A 289 -26.92 -8.57 -3.89
CA CYS A 289 -27.85 -9.61 -4.40
C CYS A 289 -28.29 -9.31 -5.84
N GLU A 290 -28.66 -8.06 -6.12
CA GLU A 290 -29.07 -7.60 -7.45
C GLU A 290 -27.97 -7.87 -8.49
N MET A 291 -26.75 -7.45 -8.20
CA MET A 291 -25.61 -7.60 -9.13
C MET A 291 -25.17 -9.05 -9.31
N ALA A 292 -25.28 -9.86 -8.26
CA ALA A 292 -24.95 -11.29 -8.31
C ALA A 292 -26.10 -12.16 -8.90
N GLY A 293 -27.29 -11.62 -9.04
CA GLY A 293 -28.47 -12.37 -9.49
C GLY A 293 -28.87 -13.50 -8.52
N VAL A 294 -28.71 -13.27 -7.19
CA VAL A 294 -28.98 -14.24 -6.13
C VAL A 294 -30.00 -13.67 -5.12
N THR A 295 -30.67 -14.56 -4.43
CA THR A 295 -31.61 -14.21 -3.36
C THR A 295 -30.95 -14.48 -2.01
N TYR A 296 -31.03 -13.52 -1.08
CA TYR A 296 -30.52 -13.67 0.29
C TYR A 296 -31.37 -14.66 1.08
N GLN A 297 -30.75 -15.48 1.93
CA GLN A 297 -31.35 -16.55 2.74
C GLN A 297 -31.82 -17.79 1.97
N GLU A 298 -31.35 -17.99 0.73
CA GLU A 298 -31.58 -19.25 -0.02
C GLU A 298 -30.41 -20.24 0.12
N ASP A 299 -29.19 -19.76 0.32
CA ASP A 299 -27.96 -20.57 0.40
C ASP A 299 -27.00 -19.95 1.40
N GLU A 300 -26.78 -20.62 2.54
CA GLU A 300 -25.95 -20.14 3.64
C GLU A 300 -24.51 -19.74 3.22
N LYS A 301 -23.89 -20.48 2.27
CA LYS A 301 -22.55 -20.14 1.76
C LYS A 301 -22.55 -18.86 0.93
N LYS A 302 -23.62 -18.65 0.16
CA LYS A 302 -23.80 -17.40 -0.58
C LYS A 302 -24.12 -16.26 0.35
N ASP A 303 -24.89 -16.49 1.41
CA ASP A 303 -25.23 -15.49 2.41
C ASP A 303 -23.99 -15.00 3.16
N VAL A 304 -23.06 -15.89 3.52
CA VAL A 304 -21.77 -15.49 4.09
C VAL A 304 -21.01 -14.58 3.13
N SER A 305 -20.98 -14.91 1.84
CA SER A 305 -20.30 -14.08 0.82
C SER A 305 -20.98 -12.72 0.65
N ILE A 306 -22.32 -12.68 0.65
CA ILE A 306 -23.11 -11.44 0.54
C ILE A 306 -22.85 -10.54 1.74
N ARG A 307 -22.92 -11.06 2.96
CA ARG A 307 -22.66 -10.32 4.21
C ARG A 307 -21.23 -9.78 4.25
N LEU A 308 -20.25 -10.60 3.87
CA LEU A 308 -18.86 -10.23 3.86
C LEU A 308 -18.60 -9.08 2.87
N ILE A 309 -19.12 -9.15 1.64
CA ILE A 309 -18.99 -8.06 0.67
C ILE A 309 -19.63 -6.78 1.23
N THR A 310 -20.83 -6.89 1.83
CA THR A 310 -21.56 -5.76 2.41
C THR A 310 -20.73 -5.04 3.48
N ASP A 311 -20.13 -5.78 4.41
CA ASP A 311 -19.26 -5.22 5.45
C ASP A 311 -17.99 -4.60 4.86
N HIS A 312 -17.31 -5.36 4.01
CA HIS A 312 -15.99 -4.99 3.52
C HIS A 312 -16.03 -3.77 2.60
N ILE A 313 -17.08 -3.62 1.80
CA ILE A 313 -17.19 -2.44 0.96
C ILE A 313 -17.49 -1.18 1.78
N ARG A 314 -18.31 -1.29 2.82
CA ARG A 314 -18.54 -0.19 3.78
C ARG A 314 -17.24 0.18 4.47
N SER A 315 -16.52 -0.80 5.01
CA SER A 315 -15.23 -0.62 5.67
C SER A 315 -14.19 0.05 4.75
N ALA A 316 -14.03 -0.44 3.52
CA ALA A 316 -13.08 0.09 2.55
C ALA A 316 -13.43 1.54 2.15
N THR A 317 -14.71 1.85 1.94
CA THR A 317 -15.18 3.19 1.59
C THR A 317 -14.79 4.22 2.65
N PHE A 318 -15.02 3.92 3.93
CA PHE A 318 -14.65 4.81 5.03
C PHE A 318 -13.13 4.91 5.24
N MET A 319 -12.40 3.80 5.17
CA MET A 319 -10.94 3.80 5.29
C MET A 319 -10.28 4.64 4.20
N ILE A 320 -10.73 4.53 2.94
CA ILE A 320 -10.21 5.34 1.83
C ILE A 320 -10.57 6.81 2.00
N SER A 321 -11.80 7.13 2.43
CA SER A 321 -12.21 8.50 2.73
C SER A 321 -11.32 9.16 3.77
N ASP A 322 -10.84 8.40 4.76
CA ASP A 322 -9.92 8.89 5.79
C ASP A 322 -8.43 8.86 5.35
N GLY A 323 -8.16 8.57 4.08
CA GLY A 323 -6.83 8.68 3.47
C GLY A 323 -5.97 7.41 3.62
N ILE A 324 -6.54 6.29 4.03
CA ILE A 324 -5.82 5.01 4.05
C ILE A 324 -5.75 4.47 2.62
N MET A 325 -4.54 4.11 2.19
CA MET A 325 -4.28 3.56 0.85
C MET A 325 -3.91 2.09 0.92
N PRO A 326 -4.30 1.25 -0.08
CA PRO A 326 -3.92 -0.16 -0.12
C PRO A 326 -2.39 -0.32 -0.25
N THR A 327 -1.74 -0.83 0.79
CA THR A 327 -0.29 -1.08 0.84
C THR A 327 0.02 -2.50 1.30
N ASN A 328 1.32 -2.88 1.37
CA ASN A 328 1.74 -4.20 1.83
C ASN A 328 1.92 -4.29 3.35
N GLU A 329 1.89 -3.18 4.06
CA GLU A 329 2.19 -3.13 5.50
C GLU A 329 1.22 -2.19 6.23
N GLY A 330 1.10 -2.36 7.54
CA GLY A 330 0.36 -1.49 8.41
C GLY A 330 -1.13 -1.41 8.06
N ARG A 331 -1.73 -0.23 8.27
CA ARG A 331 -3.17 -0.01 8.04
C ARG A 331 -3.60 -0.18 6.59
N GLY A 332 -2.71 0.10 5.64
CA GLY A 332 -2.96 -0.11 4.22
C GLY A 332 -3.03 -1.59 3.84
N TYR A 333 -2.34 -2.47 4.56
CA TYR A 333 -2.47 -3.91 4.39
C TYR A 333 -3.87 -4.39 4.82
N VAL A 334 -4.41 -3.87 5.92
CA VAL A 334 -5.78 -4.19 6.36
C VAL A 334 -6.78 -3.80 5.27
N LEU A 335 -6.69 -2.58 4.73
CA LEU A 335 -7.54 -2.14 3.63
C LEU A 335 -7.40 -3.03 2.40
N ARG A 336 -6.19 -3.32 1.98
CA ARG A 336 -5.93 -4.23 0.85
C ARG A 336 -6.52 -5.60 1.07
N ARG A 337 -6.38 -6.16 2.27
CA ARG A 337 -6.91 -7.48 2.65
C ARG A 337 -8.44 -7.53 2.48
N ILE A 338 -9.17 -6.55 3.04
CA ILE A 338 -10.63 -6.52 2.96
C ILE A 338 -11.14 -6.30 1.53
N ILE A 339 -10.48 -5.43 0.73
CA ILE A 339 -10.81 -5.24 -0.69
C ILE A 339 -10.65 -6.56 -1.46
N ARG A 340 -9.52 -7.24 -1.30
CA ARG A 340 -9.24 -8.50 -2.02
C ARG A 340 -10.15 -9.64 -1.58
N ARG A 341 -10.50 -9.67 -0.29
CA ARG A 341 -11.44 -10.64 0.25
C ARG A 341 -12.84 -10.43 -0.32
N ALA A 342 -13.33 -9.19 -0.39
CA ALA A 342 -14.59 -8.87 -1.05
C ALA A 342 -14.57 -9.20 -2.56
N ALA A 343 -13.47 -8.91 -3.27
CA ALA A 343 -13.32 -9.25 -4.69
C ALA A 343 -13.41 -10.75 -4.96
N ARG A 344 -12.76 -11.57 -4.09
CA ARG A 344 -12.86 -13.04 -4.18
C ARG A 344 -14.31 -13.51 -4.01
N HIS A 345 -14.99 -13.01 -2.97
CA HIS A 345 -16.36 -13.42 -2.69
C HIS A 345 -17.34 -12.96 -3.78
N GLY A 346 -17.12 -11.78 -4.38
CA GLY A 346 -17.89 -11.33 -5.55
C GLY A 346 -17.72 -12.29 -6.75
N LYS A 347 -16.50 -12.73 -6.98
CA LYS A 347 -16.22 -13.75 -8.02
C LYS A 347 -16.89 -15.10 -7.70
N MET A 348 -16.89 -15.53 -6.44
CA MET A 348 -17.59 -16.76 -6.00
C MET A 348 -19.10 -16.65 -6.20
N LEU A 349 -19.69 -15.45 -6.06
CA LEU A 349 -21.09 -15.18 -6.37
C LEU A 349 -21.38 -15.05 -7.87
N GLY A 350 -20.36 -15.07 -8.73
CA GLY A 350 -20.51 -14.97 -10.19
C GLY A 350 -20.57 -13.55 -10.73
N ILE A 351 -20.25 -12.53 -9.93
CA ILE A 351 -20.22 -11.13 -10.38
C ILE A 351 -19.05 -10.97 -11.36
N ALA A 352 -19.34 -10.47 -12.56
CA ALA A 352 -18.35 -10.26 -13.61
C ALA A 352 -17.82 -8.81 -13.61
N GLY A 353 -16.55 -8.65 -13.98
CA GLY A 353 -15.89 -7.34 -14.08
C GLY A 353 -15.52 -6.73 -12.73
N THR A 354 -15.36 -5.41 -12.70
CA THR A 354 -15.20 -4.61 -11.47
C THR A 354 -16.58 -4.17 -10.96
N PHE A 355 -16.78 -4.23 -9.64
CA PHE A 355 -18.08 -3.98 -9.03
C PHE A 355 -18.00 -3.15 -7.74
N MET A 356 -16.82 -3.02 -7.15
CA MET A 356 -16.68 -2.39 -5.84
C MET A 356 -17.08 -0.92 -5.83
N ALA A 357 -16.80 -0.19 -6.92
CA ALA A 357 -17.20 1.22 -7.03
C ALA A 357 -18.73 1.39 -7.04
N ASP A 358 -19.46 0.46 -7.66
CA ASP A 358 -20.93 0.48 -7.68
C ASP A 358 -21.51 0.23 -6.27
N PHE A 359 -20.92 -0.68 -5.51
CA PHE A 359 -21.34 -0.91 -4.12
C PHE A 359 -20.98 0.28 -3.23
N ALA A 360 -19.78 0.87 -3.39
CA ALA A 360 -19.36 2.04 -2.64
C ALA A 360 -20.29 3.25 -2.88
N LYS A 361 -20.88 3.37 -4.06
CA LYS A 361 -21.89 4.38 -4.36
C LYS A 361 -23.10 4.24 -3.42
N THR A 362 -23.61 3.02 -3.23
CA THR A 362 -24.71 2.76 -2.29
C THR A 362 -24.30 3.08 -0.85
N VAL A 363 -23.05 2.73 -0.44
CA VAL A 363 -22.53 3.10 0.90
C VAL A 363 -22.56 4.62 1.10
N ILE A 364 -22.11 5.38 0.10
CA ILE A 364 -22.08 6.84 0.16
C ILE A 364 -23.51 7.41 0.25
N GLU A 365 -24.42 6.90 -0.56
CA GLU A 365 -25.84 7.31 -0.55
C GLU A 365 -26.50 7.11 0.82
N GLU A 366 -26.22 5.98 1.47
CA GLU A 366 -26.78 5.64 2.79
C GLU A 366 -26.11 6.38 3.96
N CYS A 367 -24.84 6.76 3.84
CA CYS A 367 -24.03 7.28 4.96
C CYS A 367 -23.75 8.79 4.88
N ARG A 368 -23.98 9.46 3.74
CA ARG A 368 -23.63 10.89 3.51
C ARG A 368 -24.26 11.86 4.51
N ASP A 369 -25.41 11.53 5.10
CA ASP A 369 -26.08 12.40 6.06
C ASP A 369 -25.26 12.53 7.37
N GLY A 370 -24.59 11.47 7.78
CA GLY A 370 -23.67 11.48 8.92
C GLY A 370 -22.23 11.86 8.54
N TYR A 371 -21.84 11.61 7.29
CA TYR A 371 -20.47 11.73 6.79
C TYR A 371 -20.43 12.37 5.39
N PRO A 372 -20.67 13.68 5.28
CA PRO A 372 -20.72 14.38 3.99
C PRO A 372 -19.40 14.31 3.21
N GLU A 373 -18.27 14.09 3.90
CA GLU A 373 -16.97 13.91 3.28
C GLU A 373 -16.89 12.70 2.33
N LEU A 374 -17.78 11.72 2.47
CA LEU A 374 -17.87 10.59 1.54
C LEU A 374 -18.30 11.04 0.15
N GLU A 375 -19.28 11.94 0.06
CA GLU A 375 -19.74 12.51 -1.20
C GLU A 375 -18.67 13.42 -1.82
N GLU A 376 -17.97 14.21 -1.00
CA GLU A 376 -16.88 15.09 -1.46
C GLU A 376 -15.71 14.30 -2.06
N LYS A 377 -15.43 13.10 -1.56
CA LYS A 377 -14.30 12.25 -1.96
C LYS A 377 -14.70 11.07 -2.84
N LYS A 378 -15.93 10.98 -3.31
CA LYS A 378 -16.48 9.82 -4.02
C LYS A 378 -15.63 9.37 -5.21
N ASP A 379 -15.20 10.31 -6.07
CA ASP A 379 -14.43 9.98 -7.26
C ASP A 379 -13.07 9.37 -6.91
N PHE A 380 -12.46 9.87 -5.83
CA PHE A 380 -11.23 9.31 -5.29
C PHE A 380 -11.44 7.89 -4.74
N ILE A 381 -12.51 7.68 -3.94
CA ILE A 381 -12.87 6.38 -3.38
C ILE A 381 -13.08 5.36 -4.50
N PHE A 382 -13.87 5.71 -5.51
CA PHE A 382 -14.14 4.83 -6.65
C PHE A 382 -12.87 4.46 -7.41
N LYS A 383 -12.00 5.44 -7.65
CA LYS A 383 -10.73 5.23 -8.37
C LYS A 383 -9.82 4.26 -7.61
N VAL A 384 -9.67 4.41 -6.30
CA VAL A 384 -8.83 3.53 -5.48
C VAL A 384 -9.38 2.09 -5.45
N LEU A 385 -10.70 1.94 -5.25
CA LEU A 385 -11.36 0.63 -5.25
C LEU A 385 -11.19 -0.07 -6.59
N THR A 386 -11.55 0.58 -7.69
CA THR A 386 -11.46 0.02 -9.05
C THR A 386 -10.03 -0.42 -9.37
N GLN A 387 -9.04 0.40 -9.07
CA GLN A 387 -7.64 0.06 -9.36
C GLN A 387 -7.11 -1.13 -8.55
N GLU A 388 -7.42 -1.22 -7.25
CA GLU A 388 -6.98 -2.38 -6.45
C GLU A 388 -7.73 -3.65 -6.88
N GLU A 389 -9.01 -3.54 -7.24
CA GLU A 389 -9.82 -4.63 -7.78
C GLU A 389 -9.26 -5.12 -9.13
N GLU A 390 -8.95 -4.23 -10.07
CA GLU A 390 -8.34 -4.58 -11.36
C GLU A 390 -6.97 -5.24 -11.21
N LYS A 391 -6.12 -4.68 -10.31
CA LYS A 391 -4.80 -5.26 -10.01
C LYS A 391 -4.95 -6.68 -9.45
N PHE A 392 -5.91 -6.88 -8.55
CA PHE A 392 -6.14 -8.19 -7.95
C PHE A 392 -6.79 -9.16 -8.93
N SER A 393 -7.72 -8.73 -9.78
CA SER A 393 -8.35 -9.57 -10.81
C SER A 393 -7.35 -10.20 -11.77
N LYS A 394 -6.23 -9.51 -12.06
CA LYS A 394 -5.15 -10.06 -12.90
C LYS A 394 -4.35 -11.16 -12.20
N THR A 395 -4.30 -11.17 -10.89
CA THR A 395 -3.47 -12.11 -10.11
C THR A 395 -4.28 -13.22 -9.45
N ILE A 396 -5.57 -12.99 -9.17
CA ILE A 396 -6.41 -13.96 -8.44
C ILE A 396 -6.57 -15.26 -9.20
N ASP A 397 -6.83 -15.24 -10.51
CA ASP A 397 -7.04 -16.45 -11.29
C ASP A 397 -5.80 -17.32 -11.33
N GLN A 398 -4.64 -16.69 -11.51
CA GLN A 398 -3.36 -17.37 -11.50
C GLN A 398 -3.03 -17.91 -10.10
N GLY A 399 -3.26 -17.12 -9.06
CA GLY A 399 -3.04 -17.54 -7.68
C GLY A 399 -3.93 -18.72 -7.27
N LEU A 400 -5.22 -18.67 -7.60
CA LEU A 400 -6.17 -19.76 -7.34
C LEU A 400 -5.81 -21.04 -8.09
N ALA A 401 -5.41 -20.95 -9.35
CA ALA A 401 -4.97 -22.11 -10.13
C ALA A 401 -3.74 -22.77 -9.51
N ILE A 402 -2.71 -21.98 -9.16
CA ILE A 402 -1.49 -22.47 -8.52
C ILE A 402 -1.80 -23.09 -7.15
N LEU A 403 -2.66 -22.45 -6.34
CA LEU A 403 -3.06 -22.99 -5.05
C LEU A 403 -3.83 -24.31 -5.19
N SER A 404 -4.69 -24.42 -6.21
CA SER A 404 -5.40 -25.66 -6.53
C SER A 404 -4.43 -26.79 -6.90
N ASP A 405 -3.45 -26.52 -7.76
CA ASP A 405 -2.41 -27.50 -8.14
C ASP A 405 -1.60 -27.94 -6.89
N MET A 406 -1.25 -27.00 -6.00
CA MET A 406 -0.57 -27.31 -4.76
C MET A 406 -1.44 -28.18 -3.83
N GLN A 407 -2.74 -27.90 -3.72
CA GLN A 407 -3.69 -28.70 -2.94
C GLN A 407 -3.81 -30.14 -3.48
N GLU A 408 -3.89 -30.31 -4.79
CA GLU A 408 -3.92 -31.64 -5.42
C GLU A 408 -2.64 -32.44 -5.13
N GLN A 409 -1.49 -31.78 -5.19
CA GLN A 409 -0.20 -32.40 -4.84
C GLN A 409 -0.15 -32.82 -3.38
N MET A 410 -0.58 -31.95 -2.45
CA MET A 410 -0.65 -32.25 -1.01
C MET A 410 -1.61 -33.43 -0.74
N GLN A 411 -2.76 -33.44 -1.38
CA GLN A 411 -3.74 -34.51 -1.24
C GLN A 411 -3.19 -35.86 -1.73
N ALA A 412 -2.48 -35.86 -2.87
CA ALA A 412 -1.81 -37.05 -3.41
C ALA A 412 -0.67 -37.53 -2.48
N ALA A 413 0.03 -36.63 -1.81
CA ALA A 413 1.10 -36.93 -0.84
C ALA A 413 0.57 -37.27 0.56
N GLY A 414 -0.73 -37.08 0.83
CA GLY A 414 -1.31 -37.26 2.18
C GLY A 414 -0.93 -36.17 3.17
N GLU A 415 -0.43 -35.02 2.68
CA GLU A 415 -0.04 -33.87 3.47
C GLU A 415 -1.24 -32.94 3.71
N LYS A 416 -1.28 -32.31 4.90
CA LYS A 416 -2.35 -31.35 5.24
C LYS A 416 -1.84 -29.94 5.50
N VAL A 417 -0.52 -29.74 5.44
CA VAL A 417 0.11 -28.45 5.77
C VAL A 417 0.89 -27.97 4.54
N LEU A 418 0.51 -26.82 3.98
CA LEU A 418 1.25 -26.19 2.88
C LEU A 418 2.55 -25.59 3.43
N SER A 419 3.70 -25.93 2.83
CA SER A 419 5.00 -25.45 3.30
C SER A 419 5.13 -23.93 3.24
N GLY A 420 5.85 -23.35 4.21
CA GLY A 420 6.08 -21.90 4.29
C GLY A 420 6.71 -21.30 3.04
N ASP A 421 7.59 -22.03 2.35
CA ASP A 421 8.19 -21.61 1.07
C ASP A 421 7.16 -21.48 -0.05
N ASN A 422 6.19 -22.39 -0.13
CA ASN A 422 5.11 -22.35 -1.11
C ASN A 422 4.14 -21.19 -0.81
N VAL A 423 3.82 -20.97 0.47
CA VAL A 423 3.01 -19.82 0.92
C VAL A 423 3.74 -18.51 0.58
N PHE A 424 5.05 -18.44 0.85
CA PHE A 424 5.88 -17.28 0.51
C PHE A 424 5.94 -17.03 -1.00
N LYS A 425 6.06 -18.07 -1.80
CA LYS A 425 6.04 -17.98 -3.26
C LYS A 425 4.71 -17.41 -3.79
N LEU A 426 3.57 -17.85 -3.25
CA LEU A 426 2.25 -17.29 -3.56
C LEU A 426 2.18 -15.81 -3.22
N TYR A 427 2.69 -15.42 -2.05
CA TYR A 427 2.69 -14.04 -1.57
C TYR A 427 3.64 -13.14 -2.37
N ASP A 428 4.93 -13.51 -2.47
CA ASP A 428 5.99 -12.66 -3.01
C ASP A 428 5.97 -12.58 -4.54
N THR A 429 5.81 -13.74 -5.20
CA THR A 429 5.89 -13.85 -6.68
C THR A 429 4.56 -13.52 -7.35
N TYR A 430 3.47 -13.99 -6.77
CA TYR A 430 2.13 -13.87 -7.39
C TYR A 430 1.23 -12.83 -6.71
N GLY A 431 1.70 -12.19 -5.64
CA GLY A 431 0.93 -11.17 -4.92
C GLY A 431 -0.35 -11.69 -4.27
N PHE A 432 -0.41 -13.00 -3.98
CA PHE A 432 -1.57 -13.66 -3.39
C PHE A 432 -1.47 -13.59 -1.86
N PRO A 433 -2.39 -12.91 -1.15
CA PRO A 433 -2.28 -12.67 0.28
C PRO A 433 -2.22 -13.97 1.09
N VAL A 434 -1.34 -14.02 2.11
CA VAL A 434 -1.19 -15.19 2.98
C VAL A 434 -2.49 -15.53 3.72
N ASP A 435 -3.21 -14.51 4.20
CA ASP A 435 -4.47 -14.73 4.91
C ASP A 435 -5.54 -15.34 4.01
N LEU A 436 -5.57 -14.93 2.73
CA LEU A 436 -6.45 -15.51 1.73
C LEU A 436 -6.04 -16.97 1.41
N THR A 437 -4.74 -17.25 1.41
CA THR A 437 -4.23 -18.63 1.27
C THR A 437 -4.68 -19.49 2.44
N CYS A 438 -4.59 -18.98 3.70
CA CYS A 438 -5.08 -19.66 4.89
C CYS A 438 -6.58 -19.97 4.78
N GLU A 439 -7.39 -18.96 4.51
CA GLU A 439 -8.85 -19.09 4.43
C GLU A 439 -9.28 -20.16 3.42
N ILE A 440 -8.70 -20.14 2.21
CA ILE A 440 -9.02 -21.13 1.15
C ILE A 440 -8.59 -22.55 1.55
N LEU A 441 -7.45 -22.69 2.21
CA LEU A 441 -6.95 -23.98 2.66
C LEU A 441 -7.80 -24.53 3.82
N GLU A 442 -8.18 -23.68 4.79
CA GLU A 442 -9.01 -24.06 5.93
C GLU A 442 -10.42 -24.49 5.50
N GLU A 443 -11.04 -23.83 4.51
CA GLU A 443 -12.32 -24.24 3.91
C GLU A 443 -12.30 -25.69 3.40
N LYS A 444 -11.13 -26.21 3.05
CA LYS A 444 -10.93 -27.55 2.53
C LYS A 444 -10.24 -28.50 3.51
N GLY A 445 -10.02 -28.08 4.76
CA GLY A 445 -9.42 -28.88 5.84
C GLY A 445 -7.90 -29.02 5.74
N PHE A 446 -7.23 -28.06 5.10
CA PHE A 446 -5.76 -27.90 5.07
C PHE A 446 -5.33 -26.73 5.95
N SER A 447 -4.03 -26.60 6.20
CA SER A 447 -3.41 -25.48 6.94
C SER A 447 -2.10 -25.05 6.29
N ILE A 448 -1.45 -24.01 6.82
CA ILE A 448 -0.14 -23.53 6.35
C ILE A 448 0.94 -23.71 7.43
N ASP A 449 2.20 -23.79 7.01
CA ASP A 449 3.38 -23.62 7.87
C ASP A 449 3.66 -22.10 8.03
N ARG A 450 3.04 -21.51 9.06
CA ARG A 450 3.18 -20.07 9.35
C ARG A 450 4.61 -19.71 9.73
N ALA A 451 5.28 -20.54 10.55
CA ALA A 451 6.65 -20.27 11.00
C ALA A 451 7.65 -20.30 9.84
N GLY A 452 7.47 -21.24 8.90
CA GLY A 452 8.26 -21.30 7.68
C GLY A 452 8.05 -20.07 6.79
N PHE A 453 6.81 -19.60 6.66
CA PHE A 453 6.49 -18.37 5.92
C PHE A 453 7.17 -17.14 6.55
N ASP A 454 7.05 -16.95 7.87
CA ASP A 454 7.66 -15.83 8.59
C ASP A 454 9.19 -15.85 8.45
N THR A 455 9.81 -17.04 8.50
CA THR A 455 11.24 -17.21 8.25
C THR A 455 11.64 -16.79 6.82
N ALA A 456 10.84 -17.13 5.82
CA ALA A 456 11.08 -16.74 4.43
C ALA A 456 10.93 -15.22 4.23
N MET A 457 9.94 -14.59 4.88
CA MET A 457 9.74 -13.14 4.91
C MET A 457 10.92 -12.42 5.54
N ASP A 458 11.46 -12.91 6.65
CA ASP A 458 12.60 -12.30 7.33
C ASP A 458 13.88 -12.40 6.50
N LYS A 459 14.09 -13.52 5.81
CA LYS A 459 15.20 -13.66 4.83
C LYS A 459 15.09 -12.65 3.69
N GLN A 460 13.88 -12.43 3.15
CA GLN A 460 13.66 -11.42 2.11
C GLN A 460 13.91 -10.01 2.65
N ARG A 461 13.39 -9.68 3.83
CA ARG A 461 13.62 -8.39 4.49
C ARG A 461 15.11 -8.14 4.76
N ALA A 462 15.83 -9.15 5.21
CA ALA A 462 17.28 -9.09 5.40
C ALA A 462 18.02 -8.87 4.08
N LYS A 463 17.65 -9.58 3.01
CA LYS A 463 18.18 -9.39 1.65
C LYS A 463 17.90 -8.00 1.10
N ALA A 464 16.69 -7.48 1.31
CA ALA A 464 16.31 -6.13 0.90
C ALA A 464 17.07 -5.05 1.70
N ARG A 465 17.33 -5.27 3.00
CA ARG A 465 18.18 -4.41 3.83
C ARG A 465 19.64 -4.46 3.36
N GLY A 466 20.20 -5.63 3.09
CA GLY A 466 21.59 -5.78 2.61
C GLY A 466 21.82 -5.25 1.18
N ALA A 467 20.77 -5.13 0.36
CA ALA A 467 20.82 -4.51 -0.97
C ALA A 467 20.73 -2.96 -0.92
N ARG A 468 20.23 -2.39 0.16
CA ARG A 468 20.40 -0.97 0.46
C ARG A 468 21.79 -0.84 1.09
N LYS A 469 22.74 -0.18 0.38
CA LYS A 469 23.93 0.33 1.05
C LYS A 469 23.45 1.07 2.28
N GLU A 470 23.86 0.62 3.46
CA GLU A 470 23.54 1.23 4.73
C GLU A 470 23.99 2.69 4.72
N THR A 471 23.08 3.59 4.43
CA THR A 471 23.17 4.93 4.96
C THR A 471 22.44 4.85 6.29
N ASN A 472 23.21 4.60 7.34
CA ASN A 472 22.72 4.63 8.69
C ASN A 472 22.15 6.02 8.97
N TYR A 473 20.82 6.12 9.03
CA TYR A 473 20.11 7.35 9.43
C TYR A 473 20.34 7.69 10.93
N MET A 474 20.89 6.76 11.68
CA MET A 474 21.47 6.90 13.01
C MET A 474 22.83 6.21 12.95
N GLY A 475 23.76 6.96 12.40
CA GLY A 475 25.06 6.46 12.10
C GLY A 475 25.90 6.12 13.32
N ALA A 476 26.86 5.34 13.04
CA ALA A 476 27.98 4.88 13.81
C ALA A 476 27.65 3.80 14.83
N ASP A 477 28.49 2.82 14.89
CA ASP A 477 28.59 1.91 16.02
C ASP A 477 28.57 2.70 17.32
N ALA A 478 27.52 2.52 18.08
CA ALA A 478 27.07 3.37 19.18
C ALA A 478 28.07 3.57 20.32
N THR A 479 29.18 2.84 20.34
CA THR A 479 30.01 2.63 21.50
C THR A 479 30.87 3.82 21.94
N VAL A 480 31.50 4.56 21.03
CA VAL A 480 32.39 5.67 21.42
C VAL A 480 31.58 6.90 21.86
N TYR A 481 30.50 7.21 21.14
CA TYR A 481 29.68 8.40 21.43
C TYR A 481 28.83 8.26 22.71
N GLU A 482 28.54 7.05 23.16
CA GLU A 482 27.86 6.76 24.43
C GLU A 482 28.72 7.08 25.65
N SER A 483 30.05 7.06 25.46
CA SER A 483 31.01 7.41 26.52
C SER A 483 31.20 8.91 26.75
N ILE A 484 30.61 9.76 25.87
CA ILE A 484 30.71 11.23 25.98
C ILE A 484 29.80 11.70 27.11
N ASP A 485 30.34 12.60 27.97
CA ASP A 485 29.61 13.20 29.06
C ASP A 485 28.24 13.71 28.61
N PRO A 486 27.11 13.28 29.24
CA PRO A 486 25.77 13.77 28.92
C PRO A 486 25.59 15.29 29.03
N ALA A 487 26.42 15.98 29.83
CA ALA A 487 26.40 17.43 30.01
C ALA A 487 26.90 18.21 28.78
N VAL A 488 27.67 17.57 27.90
CA VAL A 488 28.13 18.18 26.65
C VAL A 488 26.97 18.36 25.69
N THR A 489 26.76 19.57 25.20
CA THR A 489 25.76 19.93 24.20
C THR A 489 26.38 20.84 23.15
N THR A 490 25.79 20.92 21.97
CA THR A 490 26.21 21.82 20.88
C THR A 490 25.08 22.74 20.49
N ALA A 491 25.30 24.06 20.56
CA ALA A 491 24.34 25.06 20.07
C ALA A 491 24.47 25.22 18.55
N PHE A 492 23.34 25.11 17.82
CA PHE A 492 23.34 25.34 16.39
C PHE A 492 23.03 26.79 16.03
N VAL A 493 23.92 27.48 15.35
CA VAL A 493 23.80 28.88 14.90
C VAL A 493 23.73 29.04 13.39
N GLY A 494 23.71 27.96 12.66
CA GLY A 494 23.84 27.90 11.19
C GLY A 494 22.61 28.34 10.38
N TYR A 495 21.57 28.86 11.03
CA TYR A 495 20.49 29.57 10.34
C TYR A 495 20.90 30.99 9.92
N ASP A 496 21.73 31.65 10.72
CA ASP A 496 22.09 33.07 10.55
C ASP A 496 23.52 33.25 10.02
N THR A 497 24.43 32.34 10.37
CA THR A 497 25.84 32.44 9.99
C THR A 497 26.37 31.12 9.41
N LEU A 498 27.37 31.23 8.52
CA LEU A 498 28.12 30.10 7.96
C LEU A 498 29.55 30.02 8.55
N GLU A 499 29.92 30.95 9.42
CA GLU A 499 31.19 30.97 10.12
C GLU A 499 30.98 31.38 11.57
N THR A 500 31.62 30.66 12.51
CA THR A 500 31.61 31.01 13.94
C THR A 500 32.92 30.56 14.59
N THR A 501 33.27 31.20 15.72
CA THR A 501 34.35 30.75 16.57
C THR A 501 33.77 30.00 17.74
N SER A 502 34.35 28.85 18.06
CA SER A 502 33.87 27.96 19.12
C SER A 502 35.04 27.26 19.82
N LYS A 503 34.72 26.53 20.89
CA LYS A 503 35.71 25.75 21.62
C LYS A 503 35.51 24.27 21.40
N VAL A 504 36.58 23.51 21.20
CA VAL A 504 36.56 22.06 21.08
C VAL A 504 36.27 21.45 22.45
N SER A 505 35.11 20.74 22.53
CA SER A 505 34.65 20.10 23.77
C SER A 505 35.09 18.66 23.85
N VAL A 506 35.02 17.91 22.70
CA VAL A 506 35.38 16.48 22.63
C VAL A 506 35.98 16.16 21.28
N LEU A 507 36.96 15.26 21.30
CA LEU A 507 37.54 14.63 20.11
C LEU A 507 37.45 13.12 20.24
N THR A 508 37.13 12.44 19.11
CA THR A 508 37.10 10.97 19.07
C THR A 508 37.81 10.47 17.81
N THR A 509 38.39 9.29 17.89
CA THR A 509 38.62 8.42 16.73
C THR A 509 37.34 7.58 16.48
N GLU A 510 37.42 6.55 15.62
CA GLU A 510 36.30 5.62 15.42
C GLU A 510 36.00 4.79 16.70
N SER A 511 36.95 4.61 17.60
CA SER A 511 36.85 3.65 18.71
C SER A 511 37.07 4.24 20.10
N GLU A 512 37.67 5.44 20.22
CA GLU A 512 38.03 5.99 21.54
C GLU A 512 37.96 7.52 21.58
N LEU A 513 37.83 8.07 22.81
CA LEU A 513 37.98 9.49 23.08
C LEU A 513 39.48 9.83 23.10
N VAL A 514 39.87 10.94 22.45
CA VAL A 514 41.27 11.37 22.38
C VAL A 514 41.42 12.83 22.79
N GLU A 515 42.62 13.20 23.27
CA GLU A 515 42.93 14.58 23.66
C GLU A 515 43.34 15.44 22.44
N ALA A 516 43.78 14.79 21.34
CA ALA A 516 44.21 15.50 20.15
C ALA A 516 44.05 14.60 18.90
N LEU A 517 43.84 15.25 17.73
CA LEU A 517 43.96 14.61 16.40
C LEU A 517 45.09 15.31 15.66
N SER A 518 45.94 14.53 14.99
CA SER A 518 47.13 14.95 14.27
C SER A 518 46.95 14.71 12.75
N ASP A 519 47.93 15.18 11.99
CA ASP A 519 48.00 15.13 10.53
C ASP A 519 47.59 13.78 9.95
N GLY A 520 46.58 13.77 9.06
CA GLY A 520 46.03 12.58 8.41
C GLY A 520 45.08 11.76 9.24
N GLU A 521 44.91 11.99 10.54
CA GLU A 521 44.00 11.23 11.42
C GLU A 521 42.53 11.55 11.13
N ILE A 522 41.72 10.49 11.11
CA ILE A 522 40.28 10.57 10.96
C ILE A 522 39.64 10.58 12.34
N GLY A 523 38.65 11.42 12.53
CA GLY A 523 37.94 11.49 13.79
C GLY A 523 36.70 12.36 13.76
N THR A 524 36.12 12.56 14.95
CA THR A 524 34.94 13.42 15.14
C THR A 524 35.30 14.56 16.10
N VAL A 525 34.98 15.78 15.66
CA VAL A 525 35.13 17.00 16.47
C VAL A 525 33.77 17.42 16.98
N ILE A 526 33.65 17.64 18.29
CA ILE A 526 32.46 18.17 18.93
C ILE A 526 32.82 19.51 19.59
N VAL A 527 32.00 20.54 19.37
CA VAL A 527 32.24 21.91 19.82
C VAL A 527 31.04 22.44 20.57
N ASP A 528 31.20 23.54 21.30
CA ASP A 528 30.13 24.16 22.08
C ASP A 528 29.06 24.82 21.18
N GLU A 529 29.49 25.43 20.06
CA GLU A 529 28.61 26.14 19.12
C GLU A 529 29.05 25.86 17.67
N THR A 530 28.08 25.56 16.78
CA THR A 530 28.39 25.22 15.39
C THR A 530 27.46 25.87 14.38
N PRO A 531 27.99 26.33 13.20
CA PRO A 531 27.17 26.73 12.06
C PRO A 531 26.82 25.53 11.15
N PHE A 532 27.37 24.33 11.40
CA PHE A 532 27.15 23.15 10.59
C PHE A 532 25.81 22.50 10.92
N TYR A 533 24.96 22.33 9.92
CA TYR A 533 23.71 21.58 10.01
C TYR A 533 24.00 20.09 10.03
N ALA A 534 23.56 19.40 11.06
CA ALA A 534 23.67 17.95 11.14
C ALA A 534 22.58 17.27 10.31
N THR A 535 22.91 16.15 9.68
CA THR A 535 21.95 15.33 8.91
C THR A 535 20.68 15.07 9.72
N MET A 536 19.56 15.63 9.29
CA MET A 536 18.24 15.52 9.93
C MET A 536 17.14 15.91 8.95
N GLY A 537 15.92 15.31 9.12
CA GLY A 537 14.73 15.70 8.35
C GLY A 537 14.84 15.47 6.83
N GLY A 538 15.77 14.63 6.38
CA GLY A 538 16.03 14.37 4.97
C GLY A 538 17.07 15.32 4.34
N GLN A 539 17.52 16.35 5.05
CA GLN A 539 18.60 17.24 4.58
C GLN A 539 19.96 16.63 4.92
N GLN A 540 20.86 16.59 3.93
CA GLN A 540 22.26 16.20 4.09
C GLN A 540 22.99 17.13 5.07
N GLY A 541 23.90 16.56 5.87
CA GLY A 541 24.80 17.29 6.75
C GLY A 541 25.77 18.19 5.97
N ASP A 542 26.19 19.28 6.61
CA ASP A 542 27.14 20.20 6.01
C ASP A 542 28.54 19.64 5.97
N HIS A 543 29.28 20.07 4.98
CA HIS A 543 30.71 19.93 4.85
C HIS A 543 31.38 21.25 5.06
N GLY A 544 32.69 21.24 5.30
CA GLY A 544 33.47 22.46 5.45
C GLY A 544 34.77 22.25 6.16
N ARG A 545 35.19 23.24 6.96
CA ARG A 545 36.50 23.23 7.61
C ARG A 545 36.45 23.75 9.03
N ILE A 546 37.24 23.16 9.91
CA ILE A 546 37.49 23.63 11.27
C ILE A 546 38.97 24.01 11.33
N VAL A 547 39.25 25.29 11.60
CA VAL A 547 40.60 25.85 11.56
C VAL A 547 41.03 26.22 12.98
N THR A 548 42.20 25.75 13.40
CA THR A 548 42.89 26.12 14.63
C THR A 548 44.06 27.03 14.33
N ALA A 549 44.74 27.55 15.35
CA ALA A 549 46.01 28.26 15.19
C ALA A 549 47.15 27.36 14.61
N SER A 550 47.03 26.04 14.81
CA SER A 550 48.07 25.05 14.50
C SER A 550 47.68 24.02 13.43
N GLY A 551 46.45 24.03 12.95
CA GLY A 551 45.99 23.01 12.03
C GLY A 551 44.67 23.30 11.34
N GLU A 552 44.28 22.40 10.45
CA GLU A 552 43.05 22.45 9.66
C GLU A 552 42.45 21.07 9.55
N PHE A 553 41.19 20.95 9.98
CA PHE A 553 40.35 19.73 9.93
C PHE A 553 39.31 19.90 8.83
N VAL A 554 39.23 18.97 7.91
CA VAL A 554 38.21 18.93 6.84
C VAL A 554 37.03 18.14 7.34
N VAL A 555 35.85 18.79 7.40
CA VAL A 555 34.59 18.15 7.76
C VAL A 555 33.99 17.56 6.50
N GLU A 556 33.85 16.23 6.48
CA GLU A 556 33.29 15.44 5.36
C GLU A 556 31.83 15.06 5.59
N ASP A 557 31.36 15.04 6.83
CA ASP A 557 29.95 14.87 7.21
C ASP A 557 29.68 15.49 8.58
N THR A 558 28.42 15.85 8.81
CA THR A 558 27.95 16.38 10.10
C THR A 558 26.73 15.60 10.56
N ILE A 559 26.82 14.98 11.74
CA ILE A 559 25.80 14.11 12.29
C ILE A 559 25.24 14.62 13.62
N LYS A 560 23.99 14.27 13.90
CA LYS A 560 23.35 14.53 15.20
C LYS A 560 23.60 13.35 16.13
N LEU A 561 24.15 13.61 17.30
CA LEU A 561 24.39 12.63 18.37
C LEU A 561 23.35 12.75 19.48
N LEU A 562 23.27 11.73 20.33
CA LEU A 562 22.38 11.74 21.49
C LEU A 562 22.73 12.87 22.47
N GLY A 563 21.73 13.42 23.16
CA GLY A 563 21.92 14.50 24.14
C GLY A 563 22.18 15.87 23.53
N GLY A 564 21.77 16.13 22.28
CA GLY A 564 21.87 17.45 21.65
C GLY A 564 23.27 17.83 21.15
N LYS A 565 24.13 16.84 20.97
CA LYS A 565 25.50 17.03 20.44
C LYS A 565 25.49 16.99 18.92
N VAL A 566 26.46 17.72 18.30
CA VAL A 566 26.74 17.66 16.85
C VAL A 566 28.17 17.18 16.65
N GLY A 567 28.31 16.07 15.92
CA GLY A 567 29.59 15.49 15.56
C GLY A 567 30.01 15.91 14.14
N HIS A 568 31.18 16.54 14.02
CA HIS A 568 31.81 16.90 12.74
C HIS A 568 32.80 15.79 12.38
N ILE A 569 32.40 14.90 11.47
CA ILE A 569 33.22 13.76 11.03
C ILE A 569 34.12 14.21 9.89
N GLY A 570 35.39 13.83 9.97
CA GLY A 570 36.34 14.18 8.92
C GLY A 570 37.78 13.79 9.27
N ARG A 571 38.74 14.53 8.71
CA ARG A 571 40.15 14.24 8.91
C ARG A 571 40.99 15.52 9.08
N MET A 572 42.08 15.40 9.82
CA MET A 572 43.11 16.45 9.86
C MET A 572 43.82 16.51 8.50
N GLU A 573 43.70 17.64 7.82
CA GLU A 573 44.39 17.86 6.55
C GLU A 573 45.86 18.27 6.80
N ARG A 574 46.08 19.03 7.89
CA ARG A 574 47.42 19.45 8.33
C ARG A 574 47.38 19.90 9.80
N GLY A 575 48.50 19.65 10.48
CA GLY A 575 48.72 20.13 11.83
C GLY A 575 48.01 19.34 12.90
N MET A 576 47.45 20.00 13.90
CA MET A 576 46.85 19.35 15.05
C MET A 576 45.65 20.14 15.61
N ILE A 577 44.64 19.43 16.16
CA ILE A 577 43.54 19.98 16.95
C ILE A 577 43.51 19.28 18.29
N LYS A 578 43.26 20.02 19.39
CA LYS A 578 43.22 19.52 20.76
C LYS A 578 41.87 19.87 21.45
N VAL A 579 41.52 19.06 22.42
CA VAL A 579 40.43 19.42 23.35
C VAL A 579 40.75 20.75 24.03
N GLY A 580 39.79 21.66 24.04
CA GLY A 580 39.95 23.00 24.61
C GLY A 580 40.46 24.05 23.65
N ASP A 581 40.89 23.69 22.45
CA ASP A 581 41.32 24.68 21.43
C ASP A 581 40.15 25.58 21.03
N GLU A 582 40.45 26.87 20.81
CA GLU A 582 39.59 27.82 20.11
C GLU A 582 39.72 27.60 18.59
N VAL A 583 38.58 27.37 17.94
CA VAL A 583 38.52 27.01 16.52
C VAL A 583 37.58 27.91 15.76
N THR A 584 37.91 28.16 14.49
CA THR A 584 36.98 28.80 13.54
C THR A 584 36.36 27.74 12.65
N LEU A 585 35.04 27.61 12.71
CA LEU A 585 34.23 26.70 11.91
C LEU A 585 33.74 27.44 10.66
N ARG A 586 33.94 26.85 9.47
CA ARG A 586 33.51 27.39 8.17
C ARG A 586 32.78 26.37 7.37
N VAL A 587 31.48 26.60 7.15
CA VAL A 587 30.64 25.75 6.29
C VAL A 587 30.96 26.01 4.83
N ASP A 588 30.96 24.95 4.00
CA ASP A 588 31.02 25.12 2.54
C ASP A 588 29.74 25.84 2.04
N LYS A 589 29.90 27.13 1.77
CA LYS A 589 28.83 28.01 1.32
C LYS A 589 28.20 27.54 0.02
N THR A 590 28.99 26.99 -0.89
CA THR A 590 28.50 26.55 -2.21
C THR A 590 27.58 25.34 -2.06
N LEU A 591 28.05 24.34 -1.31
CA LEU A 591 27.25 23.14 -1.03
C LEU A 591 25.98 23.48 -0.23
N ARG A 592 26.09 24.27 0.86
CA ARG A 592 24.94 24.70 1.67
C ARG A 592 23.90 25.44 0.82
N THR A 593 24.35 26.32 -0.09
CA THR A 593 23.42 27.05 -0.97
C THR A 593 22.64 26.11 -1.87
N LYS A 594 23.29 25.11 -2.45
CA LYS A 594 22.63 24.09 -3.29
C LYS A 594 21.62 23.26 -2.48
N ILE A 595 22.00 22.82 -1.29
CA ILE A 595 21.12 22.08 -0.38
C ILE A 595 19.88 22.93 0.02
N CYS A 596 20.07 24.22 0.37
CA CYS A 596 18.98 25.13 0.68
C CYS A 596 17.98 25.30 -0.48
N LYS A 597 18.48 25.40 -1.73
CA LYS A 597 17.65 25.45 -2.94
C LYS A 597 16.81 24.19 -3.09
N ASN A 598 17.42 23.02 -2.98
CA ASN A 598 16.74 21.73 -3.08
C ASN A 598 15.72 21.53 -1.97
N HIS A 599 16.05 21.91 -0.73
CA HIS A 599 15.13 21.78 0.41
C HIS A 599 13.92 22.73 0.28
N SER A 600 14.16 23.98 -0.09
CA SER A 600 13.06 24.92 -0.30
C SER A 600 12.16 24.54 -1.47
N ALA A 601 12.74 24.04 -2.57
CA ALA A 601 11.98 23.51 -3.70
C ALA A 601 11.12 22.31 -3.31
N THR A 602 11.55 21.49 -2.34
CA THR A 602 10.78 20.33 -1.85
C THR A 602 9.46 20.77 -1.23
N HIS A 603 9.41 21.86 -0.47
CA HIS A 603 8.18 22.41 0.10
C HIS A 603 7.21 22.90 -0.99
N LEU A 604 7.73 23.59 -2.01
CA LEU A 604 6.92 23.98 -3.16
C LEU A 604 6.40 22.77 -3.93
N LEU A 605 7.25 21.75 -4.14
CA LEU A 605 6.89 20.50 -4.80
C LEU A 605 5.77 19.77 -4.06
N GLN A 606 5.88 19.61 -2.75
CA GLN A 606 4.86 18.96 -1.93
C GLN A 606 3.51 19.65 -2.08
N LYS A 607 3.48 20.97 -1.98
CA LYS A 607 2.22 21.72 -2.13
C LYS A 607 1.67 21.62 -3.55
N ALA A 608 2.51 21.74 -4.58
CA ALA A 608 2.11 21.58 -5.97
C ALA A 608 1.52 20.19 -6.27
N LEU A 609 2.14 19.14 -5.75
CA LEU A 609 1.62 17.77 -5.88
C LEU A 609 0.23 17.63 -5.23
N ARG A 610 0.00 18.26 -4.08
CA ARG A 610 -1.32 18.24 -3.43
C ARG A 610 -2.38 19.03 -4.20
N GLU A 611 -2.00 20.14 -4.84
CA GLU A 611 -2.92 20.91 -5.68
C GLU A 611 -3.30 20.14 -6.97
N VAL A 612 -2.35 19.45 -7.59
CA VAL A 612 -2.57 18.75 -8.86
C VAL A 612 -3.21 17.39 -8.66
N LEU A 613 -2.74 16.62 -7.69
CA LEU A 613 -3.15 15.21 -7.48
C LEU A 613 -4.22 15.05 -6.38
N GLY A 614 -4.33 16.03 -5.48
CA GLY A 614 -5.29 15.99 -4.39
C GLY A 614 -4.69 15.85 -2.98
N SER A 615 -5.54 16.05 -1.97
CA SER A 615 -5.14 16.13 -0.56
C SER A 615 -4.61 14.81 0.04
N HIS A 616 -4.79 13.68 -0.64
CA HIS A 616 -4.25 12.36 -0.23
C HIS A 616 -2.73 12.27 -0.35
N VAL A 617 -2.10 13.18 -1.10
CA VAL A 617 -0.65 13.25 -1.22
C VAL A 617 -0.04 13.62 0.13
N GLN A 618 0.75 12.71 0.68
CA GLN A 618 1.50 12.87 1.92
C GLN A 618 2.94 12.46 1.70
N GLN A 619 3.87 13.16 2.32
CA GLN A 619 5.28 12.77 2.31
C GLN A 619 5.47 11.41 2.99
N LYS A 620 6.20 10.51 2.34
CA LYS A 620 6.63 9.21 2.88
C LYS A 620 8.14 9.15 3.10
N GLY A 621 8.86 10.07 2.51
CA GLY A 621 10.30 10.25 2.67
C GLY A 621 10.78 11.43 1.84
N SER A 622 11.93 11.98 2.20
CA SER A 622 12.60 13.02 1.41
C SER A 622 14.10 12.93 1.62
N TYR A 623 14.85 13.44 0.66
CA TYR A 623 16.30 13.59 0.77
C TYR A 623 16.75 14.74 -0.12
N GLN A 624 17.52 15.66 0.46
CA GLN A 624 18.06 16.84 -0.22
C GLN A 624 19.57 16.89 0.00
N ASP A 625 20.31 16.84 -1.09
CA ASP A 625 21.76 17.00 -1.15
C ASP A 625 22.14 18.19 -2.05
N GLY A 626 23.44 18.33 -2.35
CA GLY A 626 23.94 19.37 -3.26
C GLY A 626 23.64 19.11 -4.74
N GLU A 627 23.19 17.91 -5.11
CA GLU A 627 22.94 17.51 -6.48
C GLU A 627 21.46 17.58 -6.85
N ARG A 628 20.59 17.06 -5.98
CA ARG A 628 19.17 16.89 -6.27
C ARG A 628 18.30 16.92 -5.02
N THR A 629 16.99 17.00 -5.24
CA THR A 629 15.99 16.64 -4.25
C THR A 629 15.27 15.35 -4.66
N ARG A 630 15.03 14.48 -3.69
CA ARG A 630 14.22 13.28 -3.81
C ARG A 630 13.02 13.40 -2.88
N PHE A 631 11.85 13.16 -3.41
CA PHE A 631 10.60 13.25 -2.66
C PHE A 631 9.74 12.01 -2.88
N ASP A 632 9.47 11.27 -1.83
CA ASP A 632 8.65 10.08 -1.80
C ASP A 632 7.27 10.45 -1.23
N PHE A 633 6.19 10.12 -1.94
CA PHE A 633 4.84 10.54 -1.57
C PHE A 633 3.80 9.45 -1.84
N SER A 634 2.69 9.50 -1.09
CA SER A 634 1.55 8.58 -1.30
C SER A 634 0.80 8.95 -2.57
N HIS A 635 0.81 8.04 -3.55
CA HIS A 635 -0.04 8.10 -4.74
C HIS A 635 -0.12 6.71 -5.37
N PHE A 636 -1.26 6.38 -5.95
CA PHE A 636 -1.64 5.02 -6.33
C PHE A 636 -1.27 4.64 -7.76
N GLU A 637 -0.98 5.60 -8.63
CA GLU A 637 -0.64 5.38 -10.05
C GLU A 637 0.57 6.21 -10.49
N ALA A 638 1.07 5.93 -11.70
CA ALA A 638 2.11 6.76 -12.31
C ALA A 638 1.50 8.10 -12.71
N MET A 639 2.24 9.18 -12.46
CA MET A 639 1.82 10.50 -12.91
C MET A 639 1.86 10.58 -14.44
N THR A 640 0.88 11.23 -15.01
CA THR A 640 0.85 11.53 -16.45
C THR A 640 1.86 12.63 -16.79
N ALA A 641 2.25 12.69 -18.06
CA ALA A 641 3.13 13.76 -18.54
C ALA A 641 2.49 15.16 -18.34
N GLY A 642 1.15 15.26 -18.40
CA GLY A 642 0.43 16.49 -18.10
C GLY A 642 0.53 16.92 -16.64
N GLU A 643 0.27 16.00 -15.72
CA GLU A 643 0.38 16.26 -14.27
C GLU A 643 1.80 16.64 -13.87
N LEU A 644 2.82 15.94 -14.41
CA LEU A 644 4.22 16.30 -14.17
C LEU A 644 4.56 17.70 -14.67
N ALA A 645 4.06 18.07 -15.87
CA ALA A 645 4.26 19.40 -16.42
C ALA A 645 3.54 20.48 -15.60
N ASP A 646 2.34 20.21 -15.10
CA ASP A 646 1.58 21.14 -14.25
C ASP A 646 2.25 21.37 -12.90
N VAL A 647 2.74 20.31 -12.24
CA VAL A 647 3.51 20.41 -11.00
C VAL A 647 4.79 21.22 -11.22
N GLU A 648 5.56 20.90 -12.25
CA GLU A 648 6.80 21.59 -12.57
C GLU A 648 6.56 23.08 -12.89
N ARG A 649 5.52 23.38 -13.66
CA ARG A 649 5.10 24.74 -13.98
C ARG A 649 4.71 25.52 -12.72
N MET A 650 3.87 24.94 -11.85
CA MET A 650 3.42 25.57 -10.61
C MET A 650 4.59 25.89 -9.66
N VAL A 651 5.54 24.98 -9.52
CA VAL A 651 6.74 25.22 -8.70
C VAL A 651 7.55 26.37 -9.28
N ASN A 652 7.78 26.40 -10.59
CA ASN A 652 8.55 27.48 -11.24
C ASN A 652 7.81 28.83 -11.20
N GLU A 653 6.49 28.85 -11.28
CA GLU A 653 5.68 30.05 -11.06
C GLU A 653 5.91 30.64 -9.66
N LYS A 654 5.91 29.79 -8.61
CA LYS A 654 6.20 30.22 -7.24
C LYS A 654 7.64 30.64 -7.01
N ILE A 655 8.58 30.09 -7.75
CA ILE A 655 9.97 30.58 -7.80
C ILE A 655 10.00 32.00 -8.40
N ALA A 656 9.33 32.22 -9.54
CA ALA A 656 9.29 33.51 -10.23
C ALA A 656 8.57 34.60 -9.44
N GLU A 657 7.61 34.27 -8.59
CA GLU A 657 6.91 35.21 -7.70
C GLU A 657 7.81 35.86 -6.64
N ASN A 658 9.03 35.32 -6.43
CA ASN A 658 10.00 35.85 -5.47
C ASN A 658 9.43 36.01 -4.03
N ILE A 659 8.78 34.97 -3.55
CA ILE A 659 8.13 34.95 -2.25
C ILE A 659 9.20 34.89 -1.13
N ALA A 660 9.07 35.75 -0.12
CA ALA A 660 9.95 35.69 1.05
C ALA A 660 9.73 34.40 1.84
N VAL A 661 10.79 33.69 2.18
CA VAL A 661 10.77 32.51 3.04
C VAL A 661 10.89 32.96 4.50
N GLN A 662 9.81 32.86 5.24
CA GLN A 662 9.75 33.28 6.63
C GLN A 662 9.82 32.07 7.56
N THR A 663 10.54 32.22 8.65
CA THR A 663 10.66 31.19 9.67
C THR A 663 10.27 31.75 11.04
N GLN A 664 9.46 31.01 11.77
CA GLN A 664 9.00 31.40 13.10
C GLN A 664 9.10 30.18 14.04
N VAL A 665 9.57 30.43 15.25
CA VAL A 665 9.57 29.42 16.32
C VAL A 665 8.40 29.76 17.23
N MET A 666 7.51 28.78 17.45
CA MET A 666 6.31 28.98 18.26
C MET A 666 5.93 27.68 18.97
N THR A 667 4.99 27.73 19.89
CA THR A 667 4.48 26.53 20.52
C THR A 667 3.71 25.65 19.51
N MET A 668 3.63 24.35 19.79
CA MET A 668 2.88 23.40 18.93
C MET A 668 1.43 23.87 18.71
N ASP A 669 0.78 24.39 19.75
CA ASP A 669 -0.62 24.82 19.68
C ASP A 669 -0.81 26.08 18.81
N GLU A 670 0.13 27.01 18.88
CA GLU A 670 0.15 28.19 18.01
C GLU A 670 0.38 27.76 16.56
N ALA A 671 1.32 26.87 16.33
CA ALA A 671 1.66 26.38 14.99
C ALA A 671 0.48 25.66 14.31
N LYS A 672 -0.26 24.83 15.03
CA LYS A 672 -1.50 24.19 14.54
C LYS A 672 -2.56 25.22 14.12
N LYS A 673 -2.71 26.33 14.86
CA LYS A 673 -3.65 27.41 14.54
C LYS A 673 -3.30 28.16 13.25
N THR A 674 -2.04 28.17 12.84
CA THR A 674 -1.60 28.80 11.58
C THR A 674 -1.99 27.98 10.33
N GLY A 675 -2.49 26.76 10.49
CA GLY A 675 -2.74 25.82 9.41
C GLY A 675 -1.48 25.20 8.81
N ALA A 676 -0.35 25.30 9.50
CA ALA A 676 0.91 24.69 9.06
C ALA A 676 0.81 23.16 9.10
N MET A 677 1.38 22.53 8.07
CA MET A 677 1.34 21.08 7.92
C MET A 677 2.45 20.44 8.78
N ALA A 678 2.05 19.52 9.67
CA ALA A 678 2.95 18.65 10.39
C ALA A 678 3.13 17.34 9.59
N LEU A 679 4.38 17.02 9.21
CA LEU A 679 4.68 15.86 8.38
C LEU A 679 5.05 14.62 9.18
N PHE A 680 5.46 14.80 10.43
CA PHE A 680 5.94 13.73 11.32
C PHE A 680 5.35 13.96 12.71
N ASP A 681 4.13 13.51 12.92
CA ASP A 681 3.34 13.74 14.14
C ASP A 681 4.01 13.28 15.47
N GLU A 682 5.12 12.55 15.41
CA GLU A 682 5.68 11.80 16.55
C GLU A 682 7.02 12.35 17.08
N LYS A 683 7.58 13.41 16.50
CA LYS A 683 8.98 13.84 16.79
C LYS A 683 9.15 15.30 17.15
N TYR A 684 8.09 16.04 17.36
CA TYR A 684 8.16 17.45 17.65
C TYR A 684 8.19 17.72 19.17
N GLY A 685 9.06 18.65 19.61
CA GLY A 685 9.09 19.12 20.99
C GLY A 685 7.95 20.10 21.30
N GLU A 686 7.99 20.71 22.50
CA GLU A 686 7.01 21.74 22.93
C GLU A 686 6.99 22.95 22.00
N THR A 687 8.11 23.26 21.37
CA THR A 687 8.25 24.33 20.39
C THR A 687 8.65 23.77 19.03
N VAL A 688 8.09 24.34 17.97
CA VAL A 688 8.34 23.94 16.57
C VAL A 688 8.74 25.13 15.72
N ARG A 689 9.54 24.88 14.70
CA ARG A 689 9.92 25.85 13.70
C ARG A 689 9.00 25.71 12.49
N VAL A 690 8.23 26.77 12.20
CA VAL A 690 7.34 26.85 11.04
C VAL A 690 8.04 27.62 9.93
N VAL A 691 8.13 27.01 8.75
CA VAL A 691 8.64 27.63 7.52
C VAL A 691 7.45 27.95 6.62
N SER A 692 7.35 29.21 6.19
CA SER A 692 6.27 29.66 5.31
C SER A 692 6.82 30.35 4.05
N MET A 693 6.21 30.06 2.92
CA MET A 693 6.45 30.69 1.61
C MET A 693 5.14 31.35 1.17
N GLY A 694 4.88 32.55 1.72
CA GLY A 694 3.58 33.21 1.58
C GLY A 694 2.45 32.37 2.15
N ASP A 695 1.33 32.36 1.44
CA ASP A 695 0.19 31.50 1.77
C ASP A 695 0.22 30.15 0.99
N PHE A 696 1.20 29.98 0.11
CA PHE A 696 1.28 28.78 -0.73
C PHE A 696 1.74 27.55 0.06
N SER A 697 2.82 27.64 0.86
CA SER A 697 3.32 26.55 1.68
C SER A 697 3.59 27.02 3.10
N LYS A 698 3.11 26.25 4.11
CA LYS A 698 3.40 26.40 5.53
C LYS A 698 3.62 25.03 6.14
N GLU A 699 4.83 24.76 6.63
CA GLU A 699 5.19 23.43 7.11
C GLU A 699 6.12 23.48 8.31
N PHE A 700 6.07 22.46 9.17
CA PHE A 700 7.04 22.29 10.25
C PHE A 700 8.35 21.79 9.66
N CYS A 701 9.40 22.58 9.76
CA CYS A 701 10.69 22.23 9.20
C CYS A 701 11.86 22.82 9.99
N GLY A 702 12.78 21.93 10.42
CA GLY A 702 14.04 22.30 11.09
C GLY A 702 15.22 22.55 10.13
N GLY A 703 15.02 22.40 8.82
CA GLY A 703 16.09 22.51 7.83
C GLY A 703 16.50 23.94 7.48
N THR A 704 17.54 24.06 6.64
CA THR A 704 18.01 25.34 6.14
C THR A 704 17.38 25.66 4.78
N HIS A 705 17.04 26.92 4.56
CA HIS A 705 16.28 27.37 3.38
C HIS A 705 16.89 28.59 2.72
N VAL A 706 16.48 28.86 1.50
CA VAL A 706 16.76 30.13 0.81
C VAL A 706 15.98 31.28 1.47
N LYS A 707 16.40 32.52 1.27
CA LYS A 707 15.72 33.70 1.81
C LYS A 707 14.47 34.06 1.02
N ASN A 708 14.50 33.83 -0.28
CA ASN A 708 13.38 34.06 -1.19
C ASN A 708 13.27 32.88 -2.16
N THR A 709 12.05 32.59 -2.65
CA THR A 709 11.86 31.51 -3.61
C THR A 709 12.64 31.73 -4.93
N ALA A 710 12.85 32.99 -5.36
CA ALA A 710 13.68 33.29 -6.53
C ALA A 710 15.13 32.83 -6.42
N ASP A 711 15.68 32.69 -5.19
CA ASP A 711 17.03 32.18 -4.98
C ASP A 711 17.19 30.71 -5.45
N ILE A 712 16.10 29.94 -5.57
CA ILE A 712 16.09 28.59 -6.14
C ILE A 712 16.45 28.63 -7.62
N THR A 713 16.14 29.73 -8.31
CA THR A 713 16.36 30.04 -9.72
C THR A 713 15.48 29.27 -10.69
N THR A 714 15.52 27.95 -10.69
CA THR A 714 14.72 27.09 -11.57
C THR A 714 14.58 25.70 -10.95
N PHE A 715 13.55 24.98 -11.34
CA PHE A 715 13.22 23.63 -10.88
C PHE A 715 12.89 22.72 -12.06
N LYS A 716 13.42 21.50 -12.07
CA LYS A 716 13.18 20.50 -13.11
C LYS A 716 12.96 19.12 -12.54
N ILE A 717 11.83 18.49 -12.83
CA ILE A 717 11.59 17.07 -12.54
C ILE A 717 12.35 16.23 -13.56
N VAL A 718 13.21 15.33 -13.11
CA VAL A 718 14.02 14.45 -13.98
C VAL A 718 13.49 13.02 -14.03
N SER A 719 12.85 12.55 -12.97
CA SER A 719 12.24 11.23 -12.95
C SER A 719 11.02 11.16 -12.03
N GLU A 720 10.11 10.27 -12.37
CA GLU A 720 9.00 9.83 -11.55
C GLU A 720 8.88 8.31 -11.61
N SER A 721 8.81 7.63 -10.47
CA SER A 721 8.77 6.16 -10.42
C SER A 721 8.06 5.63 -9.18
N GLY A 722 7.54 4.39 -9.26
CA GLY A 722 7.01 3.67 -8.10
C GLY A 722 8.13 3.00 -7.32
N ILE A 723 8.15 3.18 -5.99
CA ILE A 723 9.15 2.55 -5.10
C ILE A 723 8.54 1.51 -4.17
N ALA A 724 7.26 1.64 -3.89
CA ALA A 724 6.48 0.68 -3.13
C ALA A 724 5.01 0.76 -3.56
N ALA A 725 4.19 -0.16 -3.08
CA ALA A 725 2.75 -0.10 -3.32
C ALA A 725 2.17 1.20 -2.73
N GLY A 726 1.54 2.02 -3.57
CA GLY A 726 0.95 3.29 -3.17
C GLY A 726 1.97 4.39 -2.83
N VAL A 727 3.25 4.21 -3.16
CA VAL A 727 4.29 5.23 -2.94
C VAL A 727 5.03 5.51 -4.23
N ARG A 728 5.04 6.78 -4.62
CA ARG A 728 5.72 7.31 -5.79
C ARG A 728 6.93 8.13 -5.36
N ARG A 729 7.94 8.20 -6.19
CA ARG A 729 9.16 8.99 -6.02
C ARG A 729 9.33 9.98 -7.15
N ILE A 730 9.56 11.24 -6.81
CA ILE A 730 10.07 12.25 -7.73
C ILE A 730 11.52 12.55 -7.37
N GLU A 731 12.36 12.64 -8.41
CA GLU A 731 13.69 13.25 -8.33
C GLU A 731 13.68 14.52 -9.17
N ALA A 732 14.22 15.60 -8.59
CA ALA A 732 14.23 16.90 -9.24
C ALA A 732 15.53 17.66 -8.95
N LEU A 733 15.85 18.60 -9.82
CA LEU A 733 17.02 19.45 -9.79
C LEU A 733 16.63 20.90 -9.58
N THR A 734 17.54 21.70 -9.01
CA THR A 734 17.40 23.14 -8.87
C THR A 734 18.64 23.89 -9.36
N GLY A 735 18.48 25.16 -9.66
CA GLY A 735 19.59 26.06 -9.93
C GLY A 735 20.52 25.60 -11.04
N ASP A 736 21.81 25.68 -10.78
CA ASP A 736 22.86 25.37 -11.75
C ASP A 736 22.82 23.90 -12.22
N ASN A 737 22.32 23.00 -11.37
CA ASN A 737 22.20 21.58 -11.72
C ASN A 737 21.16 21.36 -12.86
N VAL A 738 20.15 22.22 -12.99
CA VAL A 738 19.20 22.21 -14.13
C VAL A 738 19.91 22.62 -15.42
N PHE A 739 20.78 23.64 -15.36
CA PHE A 739 21.55 24.06 -16.55
C PHE A 739 22.53 22.98 -16.97
N ALA A 740 23.24 22.37 -16.02
CA ALA A 740 24.15 21.25 -16.32
C ALA A 740 23.40 20.06 -16.95
N TYR A 741 22.20 19.76 -16.48
CA TYR A 741 21.32 18.71 -17.04
C TYR A 741 20.93 19.03 -18.50
N TYR A 742 20.50 20.25 -18.80
CA TYR A 742 20.19 20.62 -20.17
C TYR A 742 21.39 20.63 -21.07
N GLN A 743 22.55 21.11 -20.60
CA GLN A 743 23.82 21.05 -21.34
C GLN A 743 24.18 19.60 -21.70
N GLN A 744 24.04 18.67 -20.78
CA GLN A 744 24.27 17.25 -21.03
C GLN A 744 23.32 16.69 -22.10
N ILE A 745 22.03 17.07 -22.07
CA ILE A 745 21.06 16.68 -23.10
C ILE A 745 21.47 17.26 -24.47
N GLU A 746 21.87 18.53 -24.55
CA GLU A 746 22.30 19.18 -25.78
C GLU A 746 23.52 18.49 -26.37
N GLU A 747 24.53 18.15 -25.53
CA GLU A 747 25.69 17.42 -25.95
C GLU A 747 25.37 16.02 -26.49
N GLU A 748 24.46 15.29 -25.82
CA GLU A 748 24.03 13.98 -26.27
C GLU A 748 23.27 14.07 -27.60
N LEU A 749 22.38 15.05 -27.74
CA LEU A 749 21.64 15.31 -28.97
C LEU A 749 22.61 15.66 -30.12
N ALA A 750 23.64 16.48 -29.86
CA ALA A 750 24.66 16.82 -30.82
C ALA A 750 25.51 15.58 -31.24
N ARG A 751 25.86 14.71 -30.28
CA ARG A 751 26.54 13.43 -30.57
C ARG A 751 25.68 12.51 -31.43
N ALA A 752 24.38 12.36 -31.09
CA ALA A 752 23.46 11.56 -31.88
C ALA A 752 23.30 12.11 -33.33
N ALA A 753 23.13 13.44 -33.48
CA ALA A 753 23.03 14.07 -34.76
C ALA A 753 24.32 13.88 -35.61
N LYS A 754 25.50 14.00 -34.99
CA LYS A 754 26.80 13.73 -35.65
C LYS A 754 26.90 12.27 -36.10
N ALA A 755 26.51 11.31 -35.29
CA ALA A 755 26.48 9.90 -35.64
C ALA A 755 25.55 9.63 -36.86
N ALA A 756 24.41 10.28 -36.89
CA ALA A 756 23.47 10.22 -38.03
C ALA A 756 23.89 11.10 -39.23
N LYS A 757 25.02 11.78 -39.14
CA LYS A 757 25.54 12.73 -40.16
C LYS A 757 24.54 13.84 -40.54
N THR A 758 23.98 14.48 -39.53
CA THR A 758 22.98 15.55 -39.68
C THR A 758 23.16 16.62 -38.59
N THR A 759 22.26 17.61 -38.53
CA THR A 759 22.19 18.57 -37.42
C THR A 759 21.12 18.14 -36.39
N PRO A 760 21.20 18.59 -35.13
CA PRO A 760 20.17 18.33 -34.13
C PRO A 760 18.74 18.61 -34.60
N ALA A 761 18.54 19.73 -35.30
CA ALA A 761 17.20 20.14 -35.81
C ALA A 761 16.62 19.13 -36.82
N ASN A 762 17.48 18.48 -37.62
CA ASN A 762 17.09 17.57 -38.68
C ASN A 762 17.21 16.08 -38.29
N LEU A 763 17.53 15.79 -37.00
CA LEU A 763 17.81 14.42 -36.57
C LEU A 763 16.60 13.49 -36.74
N THR A 764 15.42 13.91 -36.38
CA THR A 764 14.18 13.12 -36.51
C THR A 764 13.88 12.76 -37.97
N GLU A 765 14.02 13.75 -38.87
CA GLU A 765 13.83 13.54 -40.31
C GLU A 765 14.86 12.56 -40.87
N LYS A 766 16.16 12.75 -40.49
CA LYS A 766 17.23 11.87 -40.92
C LYS A 766 17.04 10.43 -40.46
N ILE A 767 16.61 10.23 -39.20
CA ILE A 767 16.29 8.90 -38.68
C ILE A 767 15.13 8.30 -39.47
N GLY A 768 14.08 9.07 -39.75
CA GLY A 768 12.97 8.65 -40.60
C GLY A 768 13.40 8.15 -41.99
N HIS A 769 14.28 8.90 -42.63
CA HIS A 769 14.89 8.49 -43.91
C HIS A 769 15.72 7.22 -43.79
N MET A 770 16.57 7.10 -42.78
CA MET A 770 17.38 5.91 -42.57
C MET A 770 16.51 4.67 -42.33
N MET A 771 15.43 4.77 -41.55
CA MET A 771 14.51 3.67 -41.32
C MET A 771 13.77 3.25 -42.60
N ALA A 772 13.38 4.23 -43.44
CA ALA A 772 12.76 3.94 -44.73
C ALA A 772 13.74 3.24 -45.69
N GLU A 773 15.02 3.69 -45.73
CA GLU A 773 16.09 3.08 -46.53
C GLU A 773 16.37 1.65 -46.04
N ILE A 774 16.50 1.42 -44.76
CA ILE A 774 16.67 0.06 -44.18
C ILE A 774 15.55 -0.84 -44.62
N LYS A 775 14.31 -0.41 -44.52
CA LYS A 775 13.14 -1.18 -44.95
C LYS A 775 13.15 -1.50 -46.45
N ALA A 776 13.55 -0.52 -47.26
CA ALA A 776 13.67 -0.72 -48.72
C ALA A 776 14.78 -1.71 -49.07
N LEU A 777 15.96 -1.58 -48.42
CA LEU A 777 17.08 -2.53 -48.61
C LEU A 777 16.73 -3.96 -48.14
N GLN A 778 15.96 -4.10 -47.04
CA GLN A 778 15.47 -5.40 -46.58
C GLN A 778 14.57 -6.05 -47.66
N SER A 779 13.60 -5.27 -48.19
CA SER A 779 12.68 -5.74 -49.21
C SER A 779 13.43 -6.10 -50.53
N GLU A 780 14.42 -5.29 -50.91
CA GLU A 780 15.26 -5.58 -52.09
C GLU A 780 16.07 -6.87 -51.86
N ASN A 781 16.66 -7.05 -50.69
CA ASN A 781 17.40 -8.26 -50.33
C ASN A 781 16.52 -9.50 -50.42
N GLU A 782 15.29 -9.45 -49.89
CA GLU A 782 14.32 -10.54 -50.02
C GLU A 782 13.92 -10.81 -51.49
N SER A 783 13.74 -9.73 -52.26
CA SER A 783 13.46 -9.87 -53.71
C SER A 783 14.64 -10.49 -54.50
N LEU A 784 15.87 -10.08 -54.20
CA LEU A 784 17.07 -10.65 -54.78
C LEU A 784 17.26 -12.12 -54.38
N LYS A 785 17.05 -12.47 -53.12
CA LYS A 785 17.07 -13.86 -52.66
C LYS A 785 15.99 -14.71 -53.41
N SER A 786 14.80 -14.18 -53.60
CA SER A 786 13.72 -14.86 -54.34
C SER A 786 14.04 -15.03 -55.80
N LYS A 787 14.72 -14.05 -56.46
CA LYS A 787 15.17 -14.18 -57.86
C LYS A 787 16.27 -15.20 -57.99
N ALA A 788 17.28 -15.19 -57.10
CA ALA A 788 18.35 -16.19 -57.13
C ALA A 788 17.80 -17.61 -56.91
N ALA A 789 16.83 -17.76 -56.03
CA ALA A 789 16.14 -19.06 -55.82
C ALA A 789 15.36 -19.50 -57.08
N LYS A 790 14.73 -18.58 -57.83
CA LYS A 790 14.02 -18.88 -59.07
C LYS A 790 14.96 -19.27 -60.25
N GLU A 791 16.11 -18.61 -60.38
CA GLU A 791 17.12 -18.97 -61.38
C GLU A 791 17.73 -20.32 -61.08
N ALA A 792 18.06 -20.64 -59.85
CA ALA A 792 18.51 -21.93 -59.41
C ALA A 792 17.45 -23.05 -59.73
N LEU A 793 16.15 -22.73 -59.69
CA LEU A 793 15.05 -23.64 -59.99
C LEU A 793 15.05 -24.10 -61.47
N GLY A 794 15.49 -23.24 -62.40
CA GLY A 794 15.55 -23.57 -63.84
C GLY A 794 16.61 -24.61 -64.14
N ASP A 795 17.80 -24.46 -63.56
CA ASP A 795 18.95 -25.36 -63.79
C ASP A 795 18.75 -26.75 -63.12
N VAL A 796 18.11 -26.76 -61.99
CA VAL A 796 17.87 -27.98 -61.22
C VAL A 796 16.88 -28.91 -61.89
N MET A 797 15.89 -28.45 -62.64
CA MET A 797 14.92 -29.27 -63.34
C MET A 797 15.55 -30.11 -64.49
N ASN A 798 16.72 -29.74 -65.01
CA ASN A 798 17.43 -30.49 -65.98
C ASN A 798 18.13 -31.76 -65.44
N GLN A 799 18.16 -31.91 -64.10
CA GLN A 799 18.85 -33.04 -63.42
C GLN A 799 17.88 -34.19 -63.04
N VAL A 800 16.66 -34.21 -63.52
CA VAL A 800 15.69 -35.27 -63.24
C VAL A 800 16.17 -36.61 -63.84
N ALA A 801 16.24 -37.63 -62.97
CA ALA A 801 16.56 -39.03 -63.39
C ALA A 801 15.35 -39.94 -63.13
N GLU A 802 15.21 -40.99 -63.84
CA GLU A 802 14.17 -41.99 -63.60
C GLU A 802 14.80 -43.18 -62.85
N VAL A 803 14.13 -43.64 -61.78
CA VAL A 803 14.57 -44.77 -60.95
C VAL A 803 13.38 -45.74 -60.82
N LYS A 804 13.42 -46.87 -61.48
CA LYS A 804 12.34 -47.87 -61.41
C LYS A 804 10.93 -47.34 -61.61
N GLY A 805 10.75 -46.42 -62.54
CA GLY A 805 9.47 -45.78 -62.87
C GLY A 805 9.01 -44.66 -61.86
N VAL A 806 9.94 -44.08 -61.10
CA VAL A 806 9.74 -42.93 -60.25
C VAL A 806 10.77 -41.88 -60.63
N LYS A 807 10.36 -40.64 -60.84
CA LYS A 807 11.28 -39.50 -61.11
C LYS A 807 12.01 -39.10 -59.84
N LEU A 808 13.31 -38.94 -59.88
CA LEU A 808 14.14 -38.43 -58.83
C LEU A 808 14.77 -37.12 -59.31
N LEU A 809 14.52 -36.08 -58.63
CA LEU A 809 15.25 -34.82 -58.71
C LEU A 809 16.20 -34.67 -57.50
N ALA A 810 17.47 -34.85 -57.73
CA ALA A 810 18.49 -34.72 -56.68
C ALA A 810 19.50 -33.65 -57.08
N ALA A 811 19.58 -32.55 -56.28
CA ALA A 811 20.42 -31.42 -56.66
C ALA A 811 20.98 -30.65 -55.46
N SER A 812 22.12 -29.96 -55.67
CA SER A 812 22.68 -29.00 -54.74
C SER A 812 22.29 -27.58 -55.14
N VAL A 813 21.92 -26.76 -54.15
CA VAL A 813 21.60 -25.35 -54.34
C VAL A 813 22.34 -24.56 -53.29
N ASP A 814 23.30 -23.76 -53.65
CA ASP A 814 24.18 -23.05 -52.74
C ASP A 814 23.47 -21.81 -52.08
N GLY A 815 23.81 -21.54 -50.83
CA GLY A 815 23.39 -20.33 -50.11
C GLY A 815 21.90 -20.27 -49.70
N VAL A 816 21.19 -21.39 -49.74
CA VAL A 816 19.77 -21.45 -49.32
C VAL A 816 19.66 -22.03 -47.92
N ASP A 817 18.96 -21.32 -47.02
CA ASP A 817 18.69 -21.85 -45.70
C ASP A 817 17.64 -23.00 -45.71
N MET A 818 17.40 -23.61 -44.54
CA MET A 818 16.50 -24.74 -44.41
C MET A 818 15.05 -24.40 -44.82
N ASN A 819 14.58 -23.19 -44.59
CA ASN A 819 13.21 -22.78 -44.95
C ASN A 819 13.13 -22.53 -46.45
N GLY A 820 14.13 -21.85 -47.03
CA GLY A 820 14.23 -21.71 -48.48
C GLY A 820 14.34 -23.02 -49.23
N LEU A 821 15.06 -24.03 -48.67
CA LEU A 821 15.13 -25.37 -49.24
C LEU A 821 13.78 -26.09 -49.21
N ARG A 822 12.98 -25.92 -48.18
CA ARG A 822 11.62 -26.48 -48.12
C ARG A 822 10.72 -25.85 -49.15
N ASP A 823 10.69 -24.50 -49.24
CA ASP A 823 9.87 -23.78 -50.20
C ASP A 823 10.25 -24.17 -51.64
N LEU A 824 11.54 -24.30 -51.92
CA LEU A 824 12.09 -24.76 -53.18
C LEU A 824 11.70 -26.22 -53.45
N GLY A 825 11.79 -27.07 -52.44
CA GLY A 825 11.39 -28.49 -52.54
C GLY A 825 9.91 -28.70 -52.86
N ASP A 826 9.02 -27.91 -52.25
CA ASP A 826 7.59 -27.95 -52.53
C ASP A 826 7.28 -27.46 -53.94
N GLN A 827 7.95 -26.41 -54.43
CA GLN A 827 7.80 -25.90 -55.79
C GLN A 827 8.30 -26.93 -56.82
N LEU A 828 9.46 -27.55 -56.56
CA LEU A 828 10.01 -28.58 -57.41
C LEU A 828 9.16 -29.86 -57.42
N LYS A 829 8.65 -30.29 -56.30
CA LYS A 829 7.73 -31.40 -56.15
C LYS A 829 6.45 -31.17 -56.96
N ALA A 830 5.87 -29.98 -56.92
CA ALA A 830 4.70 -29.62 -57.72
C ALA A 830 4.97 -29.63 -59.22
N LYS A 831 6.16 -29.17 -59.64
CA LYS A 831 6.57 -29.21 -61.04
C LYS A 831 6.95 -30.61 -61.56
N LEU A 832 7.55 -31.45 -60.71
CA LEU A 832 7.94 -32.82 -61.07
C LEU A 832 6.74 -33.69 -61.31
N GLY A 833 5.60 -33.41 -60.75
CA GLY A 833 4.36 -34.20 -60.80
C GLY A 833 4.48 -35.42 -59.90
N GLU A 834 4.87 -36.57 -60.51
CA GLU A 834 5.13 -37.79 -59.74
C GLU A 834 6.61 -38.01 -59.52
N GLY A 835 7.09 -38.09 -58.25
CA GLY A 835 8.49 -38.35 -57.97
C GLY A 835 8.97 -37.95 -56.56
N VAL A 836 10.27 -37.96 -56.43
CA VAL A 836 11.01 -37.62 -55.18
C VAL A 836 11.95 -36.46 -55.49
N VAL A 837 11.97 -35.47 -54.61
CA VAL A 837 12.90 -34.34 -54.64
C VAL A 837 13.88 -34.45 -53.47
N VAL A 838 15.18 -34.36 -53.76
CA VAL A 838 16.24 -34.29 -52.76
C VAL A 838 17.07 -33.03 -52.99
N LEU A 839 17.09 -32.15 -52.09
CA LEU A 839 17.87 -30.92 -52.16
C LEU A 839 18.90 -30.86 -51.05
N ALA A 840 20.08 -30.36 -51.43
CA ALA A 840 21.17 -30.04 -50.50
C ALA A 840 21.59 -28.60 -50.67
N SER A 841 21.96 -27.94 -49.56
CA SER A 841 22.54 -26.62 -49.54
C SER A 841 23.65 -26.51 -48.54
N SER A 842 24.67 -25.72 -48.86
CA SER A 842 25.73 -25.31 -47.95
C SER A 842 25.59 -23.82 -47.70
N MET A 843 25.57 -23.45 -46.39
CA MET A 843 25.56 -22.06 -45.98
C MET A 843 26.38 -21.93 -44.67
N ASP A 844 27.32 -21.04 -44.64
CA ASP A 844 28.23 -20.79 -43.47
C ASP A 844 28.88 -22.07 -42.89
N GLY A 845 29.30 -22.98 -43.80
CA GLY A 845 29.96 -24.24 -43.42
C GLY A 845 29.00 -25.31 -42.82
N LYS A 846 27.70 -25.07 -42.87
CA LYS A 846 26.66 -26.02 -42.46
C LYS A 846 25.95 -26.55 -43.70
N VAL A 847 25.57 -27.81 -43.62
CA VAL A 847 24.82 -28.46 -44.72
C VAL A 847 23.36 -28.62 -44.28
N ASN A 848 22.43 -28.27 -45.16
CA ASN A 848 21.01 -28.53 -45.05
C ASN A 848 20.59 -29.53 -46.11
N LEU A 849 19.86 -30.57 -45.75
CA LEU A 849 19.27 -31.57 -46.65
C LEU A 849 17.75 -31.59 -46.48
N VAL A 850 17.03 -31.60 -47.56
CA VAL A 850 15.58 -31.80 -47.60
C VAL A 850 15.24 -32.89 -48.62
N ALA A 851 14.38 -33.83 -48.25
CA ALA A 851 13.79 -34.79 -49.18
C ALA A 851 12.26 -34.73 -49.11
N MET A 852 11.62 -34.78 -50.25
CA MET A 852 10.15 -34.78 -50.39
C MET A 852 9.71 -35.84 -51.39
N ALA A 853 8.60 -36.50 -51.09
CA ALA A 853 8.00 -37.52 -52.01
C ALA A 853 6.53 -37.17 -52.28
N THR A 854 6.07 -37.42 -53.49
CA THR A 854 4.65 -37.29 -53.81
C THR A 854 3.90 -38.54 -53.37
N ASP A 855 2.57 -38.48 -53.28
CA ASP A 855 1.74 -39.57 -52.81
C ASP A 855 1.86 -40.79 -53.74
N GLU A 856 1.97 -40.59 -55.06
CA GLU A 856 2.16 -41.67 -56.07
C GLU A 856 3.53 -42.34 -55.90
N ALA A 857 4.59 -41.51 -55.59
CA ALA A 857 5.92 -42.07 -55.34
C ALA A 857 5.95 -42.90 -54.04
N MET A 858 5.25 -42.43 -53.03
CA MET A 858 5.10 -43.18 -51.76
C MET A 858 4.34 -44.46 -51.91
N ALA A 859 3.29 -44.46 -52.73
CA ALA A 859 2.54 -45.73 -53.08
C ALA A 859 3.45 -46.75 -53.73
N LYS A 860 4.48 -46.36 -54.52
CA LYS A 860 5.51 -47.20 -55.10
C LYS A 860 6.64 -47.62 -54.15
N GLY A 861 6.61 -47.16 -52.91
CA GLY A 861 7.54 -47.49 -51.81
C GLY A 861 8.57 -46.42 -51.49
N ALA A 862 8.55 -45.24 -52.07
CA ALA A 862 9.44 -44.15 -51.73
C ALA A 862 9.10 -43.62 -50.31
N HIS A 863 10.14 -43.31 -49.56
CA HIS A 863 10.00 -42.79 -48.16
C HIS A 863 11.07 -41.76 -47.88
N ALA A 864 10.70 -40.49 -47.87
CA ALA A 864 11.62 -39.37 -47.66
C ALA A 864 12.45 -39.47 -46.35
N GLY A 865 11.84 -39.93 -45.24
CA GLY A 865 12.54 -40.14 -43.98
C GLY A 865 13.65 -41.17 -44.02
N ASN A 866 13.43 -42.29 -44.72
CA ASN A 866 14.44 -43.34 -44.91
C ASN A 866 15.52 -42.90 -45.89
N LEU A 867 15.15 -42.13 -46.88
CA LEU A 867 16.09 -41.57 -47.87
C LEU A 867 17.06 -40.58 -47.18
N ILE A 868 16.55 -39.67 -46.38
CA ILE A 868 17.38 -38.73 -45.57
C ILE A 868 18.30 -39.49 -44.62
N LYS A 869 17.81 -40.54 -43.94
CA LYS A 869 18.64 -41.38 -43.05
C LYS A 869 19.79 -42.06 -43.77
N GLY A 870 19.54 -42.46 -45.04
CA GLY A 870 20.56 -43.13 -45.86
C GLY A 870 21.67 -42.19 -46.35
N ILE A 871 21.44 -40.89 -46.43
CA ILE A 871 22.40 -39.92 -46.99
C ILE A 871 22.95 -38.92 -45.95
N ALA A 872 22.28 -38.70 -44.82
CA ALA A 872 22.67 -37.70 -43.85
C ALA A 872 24.06 -37.94 -43.22
N GLY A 873 24.47 -39.20 -43.07
CA GLY A 873 25.80 -39.54 -42.56
C GLY A 873 26.95 -39.04 -43.46
N LEU A 874 26.74 -38.93 -44.78
CA LEU A 874 27.74 -38.50 -45.72
C LEU A 874 28.09 -37.02 -45.57
N VAL A 875 27.13 -36.23 -45.12
CA VAL A 875 27.33 -34.78 -44.85
C VAL A 875 27.70 -34.52 -43.36
N GLY A 876 28.11 -35.56 -42.62
CA GLY A 876 28.48 -35.45 -41.22
C GLY A 876 27.34 -35.03 -40.31
N GLY A 877 26.12 -35.49 -40.61
CA GLY A 877 24.91 -35.09 -39.92
C GLY A 877 23.94 -36.24 -39.64
N GLY A 878 22.80 -35.89 -39.11
CA GLY A 878 21.69 -36.77 -38.82
C GLY A 878 20.36 -36.06 -39.07
N GLY A 879 19.36 -36.87 -39.42
CA GLY A 879 18.05 -36.34 -39.69
C GLY A 879 17.01 -37.42 -39.90
N GLY A 880 15.81 -37.06 -40.24
CA GLY A 880 14.69 -37.93 -40.49
C GLY A 880 13.42 -37.14 -40.75
N GLY A 881 12.32 -37.83 -40.79
CA GLY A 881 11.04 -37.21 -41.06
C GLY A 881 9.96 -38.25 -41.42
N ARG A 882 8.88 -37.75 -41.93
CA ARG A 882 7.72 -38.53 -42.40
C ARG A 882 7.97 -39.08 -43.78
N PRO A 883 7.14 -40.02 -44.28
CA PRO A 883 7.26 -40.55 -45.61
C PRO A 883 7.22 -39.51 -46.74
N ASN A 884 6.42 -38.46 -46.56
CA ASN A 884 6.23 -37.38 -47.55
C ASN A 884 7.29 -36.27 -47.49
N MET A 885 7.94 -36.08 -46.31
CA MET A 885 8.93 -34.99 -46.12
C MET A 885 9.89 -35.32 -45.00
N ALA A 886 11.17 -35.10 -45.21
CA ALA A 886 12.22 -35.27 -44.22
C ALA A 886 13.35 -34.27 -44.42
N GLN A 887 14.13 -34.01 -43.33
CA GLN A 887 15.24 -33.08 -43.38
C GLN A 887 16.40 -33.56 -42.49
N ALA A 888 17.59 -33.07 -42.81
CA ALA A 888 18.79 -33.30 -42.03
C ALA A 888 19.69 -32.05 -42.03
N GLY A 889 20.46 -31.88 -40.94
CA GLY A 889 21.57 -30.93 -40.91
C GLY A 889 22.91 -31.69 -40.87
N GLY A 890 23.97 -31.09 -41.42
CA GLY A 890 25.32 -31.67 -41.42
C GLY A 890 26.40 -30.60 -41.24
N LYS A 891 27.67 -31.05 -41.05
CA LYS A 891 28.84 -30.19 -40.85
C LYS A 891 29.93 -30.43 -41.94
N ASN A 892 29.67 -31.28 -42.91
CA ASN A 892 30.59 -31.63 -43.95
C ASN A 892 30.04 -31.27 -45.37
N PRO A 893 30.33 -30.03 -45.88
CA PRO A 893 29.88 -29.60 -47.20
C PRO A 893 30.43 -30.43 -48.35
N GLU A 894 31.67 -31.00 -48.22
CA GLU A 894 32.29 -31.82 -49.26
C GLU A 894 31.53 -33.13 -49.53
N GLY A 895 30.72 -33.59 -48.54
CA GLY A 895 29.90 -34.77 -48.70
C GLY A 895 28.60 -34.54 -49.46
N ILE A 896 28.24 -33.32 -49.85
CA ILE A 896 26.95 -33.01 -50.52
C ILE A 896 26.82 -33.74 -51.83
N GLN A 897 27.86 -33.69 -52.68
CA GLN A 897 27.83 -34.35 -53.98
C GLN A 897 27.66 -35.83 -53.85
N GLN A 898 28.34 -36.47 -52.90
CA GLN A 898 28.19 -37.91 -52.62
C GLN A 898 26.78 -38.26 -52.08
N ALA A 899 26.20 -37.39 -51.24
CA ALA A 899 24.86 -37.57 -50.72
C ALA A 899 23.79 -37.49 -51.82
N ILE A 900 23.98 -36.58 -52.80
CA ILE A 900 23.08 -36.48 -53.98
C ILE A 900 23.19 -37.74 -54.87
N GLU A 901 24.38 -38.19 -55.16
CA GLU A 901 24.61 -39.38 -55.97
C GLU A 901 24.07 -40.65 -55.27
N GLN A 902 24.32 -40.75 -53.93
CA GLN A 902 23.83 -41.88 -53.12
C GLN A 902 22.31 -41.92 -52.99
N SER A 903 21.62 -40.74 -53.09
CA SER A 903 20.18 -40.65 -53.00
C SER A 903 19.46 -41.54 -54.03
N LYS A 904 20.06 -41.73 -55.22
CA LYS A 904 19.56 -42.62 -56.30
C LYS A 904 19.57 -44.08 -55.86
N ALA A 905 20.69 -44.55 -55.32
CA ALA A 905 20.82 -45.94 -54.88
C ALA A 905 19.92 -46.25 -53.67
N VAL A 906 19.80 -45.28 -52.75
CA VAL A 906 18.89 -45.41 -51.55
C VAL A 906 17.44 -45.47 -52.02
N LEU A 907 17.01 -44.61 -52.93
CA LEU A 907 15.65 -44.68 -53.53
C LEU A 907 15.40 -45.96 -54.24
N GLU A 908 16.36 -46.46 -55.08
CA GLU A 908 16.27 -47.66 -55.81
C GLU A 908 16.06 -48.92 -54.91
N GLY A 909 16.71 -48.89 -53.70
CA GLY A 909 16.53 -49.91 -52.69
C GLY A 909 15.15 -49.91 -51.99
N GLN A 910 14.48 -48.76 -51.96
CA GLN A 910 13.14 -48.57 -51.37
C GLN A 910 12.00 -49.04 -52.31
N LEU A 911 12.19 -48.80 -53.60
CA LEU A 911 11.14 -49.07 -54.58
C LEU A 911 10.97 -50.62 -54.84
N ARG A 912 9.72 -51.05 -54.78
CA ARG A 912 9.35 -52.48 -55.06
C ARG A 912 9.65 -52.76 -56.54
N GLN A 913 10.12 -54.02 -56.86
CA GLN A 913 10.12 -54.47 -58.22
C GLN A 913 8.66 -54.76 -58.65
N ASN A 914 8.19 -54.15 -59.74
CA ASN A 914 6.96 -54.50 -60.42
C ASN A 914 7.22 -55.75 -61.26
#